data_06d7143da4063585cb75a93dd338d4a9
#
_entry.id   06d7143da4063585cb75a93dd338d4a9
#
_cell.length_a   1.000
_cell.length_b   1.000
_cell.length_c   1.000
_cell.angle_alpha   90.00
_cell.angle_beta   90.00
_cell.angle_gamma   90.00
#
_symmetry.space_group_name_H-M   'P 1'
#
loop_
_entity.id
_entity.type
_entity.pdbx_description
1 polymer ?
#
loop_
_entity_poly.entity_id
_entity_poly.type
_entity_poly.pdbx_seq_one_letter_code
_entity_poly.pdbx_strand_id
1 'polypeptide(L)'
;MKTSISKVIALAFAAMLISVASASAAEIIKFGTKPTKQELEMKVYAPDTTARAVYLCDYGDVFYQFSNTIGFYIEYNYTKRIKVLKPEGVGMADVSIIFSDGESVRGLEANAYNEENGKVVKTQLDKKNVFEEKVSSKRKMVKFAIPNVKEGTILEYKYTLHSPLVQKINDWVAQKRLPVINSRLDITIPEYFIVNVAQHGVFPLVTERKEDTCKFSVITDWGTTEALTCAARSYRVVGDSIPALDNEPFVWSPYDYQAMIEFEFSGTAFPGQLMKPISTTWSDVEKTLKEDEQFPMNMSCPYEKELRTLDIPEPATVEQRVVAMMKLLHSKMKWNGQRAWYSVDMKKAISTGVGNSAEMNFIMMSMMRKYGIQCSPVVLSSRSNGRMPMIRASLERLSDMVVRFVDGDQVHYIDASDKYAYIDALPADVRVERAKVIGEEAWADLSNLSVNQLNKTLNSTLSADGTLSGIKRSTRSGIFAWMLKRSYESESDSIKYVEQIMKNNDIEVESFSTRGVKDYGNRVVTDVKFTKTVDVTDDHIYFNPMIALDEKDNPFVQDKREYPVELPCTQVVNIISAITLPDGYEVEEMPQSGALKFNDGTCSCQYLVKLVGNQIQVLYKLNIGRQFFEASEYPDLKNFYQAVVEKNNQMVVLKKVQ
;
A
#
# COMPACT_ATOMS: atom_id res chain seq x y z
N MET A 1 -33.26 -22.40 -40.74
CA MET A 1 -32.91 -22.18 -39.36
C MET A 1 -31.58 -21.40 -39.19
N LYS A 2 -31.17 -20.55 -40.14
CA LYS A 2 -29.94 -19.71 -40.10
C LYS A 2 -30.20 -18.21 -40.11
N THR A 3 -31.45 -17.77 -40.06
CA THR A 3 -31.86 -16.33 -40.16
C THR A 3 -32.38 -15.74 -38.84
N SER A 4 -32.43 -16.53 -37.75
CA SER A 4 -32.94 -16.07 -36.44
C SER A 4 -31.83 -15.66 -35.45
N ILE A 5 -30.62 -16.18 -35.60
CA ILE A 5 -29.51 -15.93 -34.64
C ILE A 5 -28.84 -14.55 -34.93
N SER A 6 -28.78 -14.12 -36.19
CA SER A 6 -28.19 -12.83 -36.56
C SER A 6 -29.02 -11.61 -36.11
N LYS A 7 -30.34 -11.76 -35.94
CA LYS A 7 -31.21 -10.66 -35.45
C LYS A 7 -31.18 -10.51 -33.94
N VAL A 8 -30.90 -11.58 -33.16
CA VAL A 8 -30.76 -11.52 -31.71
C VAL A 8 -29.42 -10.90 -31.30
N ILE A 9 -28.35 -11.18 -32.06
CA ILE A 9 -27.04 -10.59 -31.83
C ILE A 9 -27.03 -9.09 -32.22
N ALA A 10 -27.75 -8.68 -33.25
CA ALA A 10 -27.89 -7.29 -33.62
C ALA A 10 -28.73 -6.47 -32.63
N LEU A 11 -29.73 -7.07 -31.97
CA LEU A 11 -30.49 -6.40 -30.92
C LEU A 11 -29.72 -6.32 -29.58
N ALA A 12 -28.86 -7.28 -29.26
CA ALA A 12 -27.99 -7.21 -28.10
C ALA A 12 -26.88 -6.16 -28.25
N PHE A 13 -26.32 -5.97 -29.47
CA PHE A 13 -25.37 -4.90 -29.76
C PHE A 13 -26.03 -3.52 -29.84
N ALA A 14 -27.29 -3.41 -30.27
CA ALA A 14 -28.03 -2.16 -30.28
C ALA A 14 -28.50 -1.74 -28.87
N ALA A 15 -28.72 -2.69 -27.95
CA ALA A 15 -29.04 -2.39 -26.55
C ALA A 15 -27.80 -1.99 -25.72
N MET A 16 -26.57 -2.35 -26.15
CA MET A 16 -25.33 -1.94 -25.52
C MET A 16 -24.82 -0.56 -25.98
N LEU A 17 -25.43 0.02 -27.04
CA LEU A 17 -25.07 1.30 -27.63
C LEU A 17 -26.02 2.46 -27.25
N ILE A 18 -26.98 2.26 -26.35
CA ILE A 18 -27.94 3.30 -25.94
C ILE A 18 -27.90 3.52 -24.40
N SER A 19 -26.74 3.43 -23.81
CA SER A 19 -26.50 4.09 -22.54
C SER A 19 -25.24 4.97 -22.60
N VAL A 20 -25.09 5.74 -23.65
CA VAL A 20 -24.49 7.06 -23.52
C VAL A 20 -25.59 7.88 -22.84
N ALA A 21 -25.72 7.67 -21.52
CA ALA A 21 -26.35 8.65 -20.66
C ALA A 21 -25.64 9.96 -21.03
N SER A 22 -26.39 10.90 -21.60
CA SER A 22 -25.98 12.30 -21.65
C SER A 22 -25.47 12.59 -20.25
N ALA A 23 -24.17 12.78 -20.09
CA ALA A 23 -23.59 13.29 -18.87
C ALA A 23 -24.30 14.60 -18.65
N SER A 24 -25.32 14.57 -17.79
CA SER A 24 -25.98 15.77 -17.31
C SER A 24 -24.84 16.58 -16.74
N ALA A 25 -24.53 17.71 -17.35
CA ALA A 25 -23.47 18.57 -16.88
C ALA A 25 -23.80 18.88 -15.42
N ALA A 26 -23.13 18.20 -14.49
CA ALA A 26 -23.41 18.32 -13.06
C ALA A 26 -23.42 19.80 -12.73
N GLU A 27 -24.58 20.30 -12.25
CA GLU A 27 -24.78 21.73 -12.01
C GLU A 27 -23.84 22.15 -10.89
N ILE A 28 -22.99 23.14 -11.18
CA ILE A 28 -22.02 23.64 -10.19
C ILE A 28 -22.77 24.28 -9.04
N ILE A 29 -22.66 23.72 -7.85
CA ILE A 29 -23.16 24.33 -6.64
C ILE A 29 -22.24 25.50 -6.29
N LYS A 30 -22.72 26.73 -6.51
CA LYS A 30 -21.94 27.94 -6.17
C LYS A 30 -21.86 28.10 -4.64
N PHE A 31 -20.68 28.47 -4.16
CA PHE A 31 -20.48 28.77 -2.74
C PHE A 31 -21.50 29.80 -2.23
N GLY A 32 -22.07 29.56 -1.07
CA GLY A 32 -23.09 30.44 -0.44
C GLY A 32 -24.50 30.16 -0.91
N THR A 33 -24.73 29.26 -1.88
CA THR A 33 -26.07 28.84 -2.27
C THR A 33 -26.76 28.13 -1.12
N LYS A 34 -27.99 28.53 -0.80
CA LYS A 34 -28.78 27.89 0.25
C LYS A 34 -28.98 26.41 -0.06
N PRO A 35 -28.77 25.50 0.92
CA PRO A 35 -29.02 24.08 0.72
C PRO A 35 -30.45 23.79 0.26
N THR A 36 -30.57 22.82 -0.64
CA THR A 36 -31.86 22.32 -1.11
C THR A 36 -32.55 21.48 -0.01
N LYS A 37 -33.85 21.28 -0.14
CA LYS A 37 -34.60 20.41 0.78
C LYS A 37 -34.06 18.99 0.76
N GLN A 38 -33.71 18.48 -0.43
CA GLN A 38 -33.14 17.14 -0.59
C GLN A 38 -31.79 16.98 0.13
N GLU A 39 -30.90 17.97 0.05
CA GLU A 39 -29.61 17.96 0.76
C GLU A 39 -29.81 18.02 2.29
N LEU A 40 -30.78 18.79 2.78
CA LEU A 40 -31.08 18.90 4.21
C LEU A 40 -31.66 17.60 4.78
N GLU A 41 -32.62 17.00 4.08
CA GLU A 41 -33.35 15.79 4.52
C GLU A 41 -32.54 14.50 4.34
N MET A 42 -31.40 14.55 3.64
CA MET A 42 -30.52 13.38 3.44
C MET A 42 -29.94 12.90 4.78
N LYS A 43 -30.39 11.73 5.25
CA LYS A 43 -29.88 11.05 6.47
C LYS A 43 -28.91 9.94 6.16
N VAL A 44 -29.00 9.35 4.98
CA VAL A 44 -28.19 8.22 4.53
C VAL A 44 -27.88 8.44 3.06
N TYR A 45 -26.67 8.08 2.63
CA TYR A 45 -26.32 8.01 1.22
C TYR A 45 -26.61 6.59 0.70
N ALA A 46 -27.63 6.45 -0.15
CA ALA A 46 -28.13 5.12 -0.56
C ALA A 46 -27.08 4.18 -1.19
N PRO A 47 -26.12 4.67 -2.04
CA PRO A 47 -25.07 3.82 -2.58
C PRO A 47 -24.07 3.31 -1.53
N ASP A 48 -23.91 4.04 -0.40
CA ASP A 48 -23.06 3.65 0.73
C ASP A 48 -23.74 4.03 2.05
N THR A 49 -24.49 3.11 2.61
CA THR A 49 -25.21 3.32 3.88
C THR A 49 -24.30 3.38 5.10
N THR A 50 -23.02 3.03 4.94
CA THR A 50 -22.01 3.09 6.01
C THR A 50 -21.33 4.46 6.07
N ALA A 51 -21.41 5.27 5.01
CA ALA A 51 -20.77 6.57 4.90
C ALA A 51 -21.10 7.49 6.08
N ARG A 52 -20.06 8.01 6.72
CA ARG A 52 -20.19 8.98 7.82
C ARG A 52 -20.47 10.41 7.35
N ALA A 53 -20.06 10.71 6.11
CA ALA A 53 -20.32 11.96 5.40
C ALA A 53 -20.20 11.72 3.89
N VAL A 54 -20.69 12.64 3.07
CA VAL A 54 -20.63 12.57 1.62
C VAL A 54 -20.31 13.95 1.04
N TYR A 55 -19.40 14.01 0.07
CA TYR A 55 -19.19 15.21 -0.72
C TYR A 55 -20.38 15.38 -1.67
N LEU A 56 -21.17 16.43 -1.47
CA LEU A 56 -22.23 16.83 -2.40
C LEU A 56 -21.63 17.45 -3.66
N CYS A 57 -20.52 18.19 -3.49
CA CYS A 57 -19.77 18.83 -4.56
C CYS A 57 -18.28 18.92 -4.19
N ASP A 58 -17.41 18.54 -5.13
CA ASP A 58 -15.97 18.81 -5.11
C ASP A 58 -15.62 19.44 -6.45
N TYR A 59 -15.44 20.77 -6.47
CA TYR A 59 -15.23 21.54 -7.70
C TYR A 59 -13.91 22.27 -7.67
N GLY A 60 -13.18 22.21 -8.80
CA GLY A 60 -11.96 22.94 -9.09
C GLY A 60 -12.08 23.71 -10.39
N ASP A 61 -11.66 24.99 -10.38
CA ASP A 61 -11.51 25.82 -11.57
C ASP A 61 -10.09 26.37 -11.60
N VAL A 62 -9.31 25.97 -12.61
CA VAL A 62 -7.86 26.16 -12.67
C VAL A 62 -7.47 26.86 -13.96
N PHE A 63 -6.71 27.93 -13.83
CA PHE A 63 -6.26 28.68 -14.98
C PHE A 63 -4.95 29.42 -14.73
N TYR A 64 -4.24 29.67 -15.81
CA TYR A 64 -3.01 30.47 -15.80
C TYR A 64 -3.32 31.94 -15.85
N GLN A 65 -2.53 32.72 -15.15
CA GLN A 65 -2.54 34.17 -15.15
C GLN A 65 -1.12 34.70 -15.40
N PHE A 66 -1.01 35.97 -15.73
CA PHE A 66 0.26 36.65 -15.91
C PHE A 66 0.32 37.95 -15.09
N SER A 67 1.46 38.20 -14.47
CA SER A 67 1.79 39.45 -13.80
C SER A 67 3.16 39.92 -14.25
N ASN A 68 3.32 41.19 -14.53
CA ASN A 68 4.61 41.76 -14.92
C ASN A 68 5.68 41.62 -13.82
N THR A 69 5.27 41.45 -12.57
CA THR A 69 6.19 41.32 -11.42
C THR A 69 6.74 39.92 -11.22
N ILE A 70 5.89 38.89 -11.40
CA ILE A 70 6.24 37.49 -11.08
C ILE A 70 6.19 36.57 -12.30
N GLY A 71 5.75 37.07 -13.47
CA GLY A 71 5.54 36.25 -14.66
C GLY A 71 4.22 35.47 -14.62
N PHE A 72 4.21 34.31 -15.25
CA PHE A 72 3.07 33.39 -15.20
C PHE A 72 2.91 32.76 -13.82
N TYR A 73 1.66 32.55 -13.42
CA TYR A 73 1.27 31.81 -12.21
C TYR A 73 -0.04 31.09 -12.45
N ILE A 74 -0.38 30.14 -11.57
CA ILE A 74 -1.61 29.36 -11.64
C ILE A 74 -2.51 29.76 -10.48
N GLU A 75 -3.80 29.96 -10.76
CA GLU A 75 -4.88 30.11 -9.80
C GLU A 75 -5.72 28.83 -9.76
N TYR A 76 -5.84 28.24 -8.57
CA TYR A 76 -6.69 27.09 -8.32
C TYR A 76 -7.83 27.53 -7.42
N ASN A 77 -9.03 27.66 -7.96
CA ASN A 77 -10.23 27.95 -7.20
C ASN A 77 -10.93 26.66 -6.81
N TYR A 78 -10.96 26.36 -5.53
CA TYR A 78 -11.61 25.17 -5.01
C TYR A 78 -12.89 25.51 -4.26
N THR A 79 -13.95 24.74 -4.50
CA THR A 79 -15.22 24.80 -3.75
C THR A 79 -15.63 23.39 -3.37
N LYS A 80 -15.92 23.18 -2.08
CA LYS A 80 -16.36 21.88 -1.57
C LYS A 80 -17.59 22.06 -0.71
N ARG A 81 -18.55 21.13 -0.86
CA ARG A 81 -19.72 21.02 -0.03
C ARG A 81 -19.90 19.58 0.44
N ILE A 82 -20.12 19.41 1.75
CA ILE A 82 -20.13 18.09 2.41
C ILE A 82 -21.37 18.00 3.29
N LYS A 83 -22.08 16.88 3.24
CA LYS A 83 -23.15 16.51 4.17
C LYS A 83 -22.59 15.58 5.23
N VAL A 84 -22.74 15.93 6.49
CA VAL A 84 -22.44 15.06 7.63
C VAL A 84 -23.65 14.15 7.87
N LEU A 85 -23.44 12.84 7.82
CA LEU A 85 -24.51 11.84 7.91
C LEU A 85 -24.55 11.14 9.28
N LYS A 86 -23.40 11.04 9.97
CA LYS A 86 -23.24 10.36 11.26
C LYS A 86 -22.35 11.18 12.19
N PRO A 87 -22.38 10.95 13.51
CA PRO A 87 -21.51 11.65 14.46
C PRO A 87 -20.00 11.57 14.11
N GLU A 88 -19.54 10.44 13.58
CA GLU A 88 -18.14 10.22 13.18
C GLU A 88 -17.73 11.10 11.98
N GLY A 89 -18.70 11.68 11.27
CA GLY A 89 -18.47 12.62 10.18
C GLY A 89 -18.20 14.05 10.63
N VAL A 90 -18.41 14.40 11.91
CA VAL A 90 -18.22 15.76 12.45
C VAL A 90 -16.76 16.22 12.28
N GLY A 91 -15.80 15.31 12.32
CA GLY A 91 -14.38 15.61 12.05
C GLY A 91 -14.10 16.23 10.67
N MET A 92 -15.06 16.22 9.73
CA MET A 92 -14.93 16.95 8.46
C MET A 92 -14.96 18.47 8.63
N ALA A 93 -15.31 18.98 9.82
CA ALA A 93 -15.18 20.38 10.19
C ALA A 93 -13.74 20.86 10.29
N ASP A 94 -12.79 19.96 10.63
CA ASP A 94 -11.37 20.25 10.79
C ASP A 94 -10.68 20.15 9.44
N VAL A 95 -10.44 21.29 8.81
CA VAL A 95 -9.85 21.36 7.48
C VAL A 95 -8.39 21.77 7.55
N SER A 96 -7.53 21.04 6.82
CA SER A 96 -6.11 21.36 6.66
C SER A 96 -5.77 21.44 5.17
N ILE A 97 -5.25 22.58 4.74
CA ILE A 97 -4.79 22.84 3.36
C ILE A 97 -3.27 22.93 3.37
N ILE A 98 -2.60 21.92 2.81
CA ILE A 98 -1.13 21.88 2.71
C ILE A 98 -0.74 22.40 1.33
N PHE A 99 0.28 23.26 1.28
CA PHE A 99 0.78 23.86 0.05
C PHE A 99 2.30 24.06 0.10
N SER A 100 2.94 24.24 -1.06
CA SER A 100 4.40 24.41 -1.16
C SER A 100 4.84 25.79 -0.69
N ASP A 101 6.08 25.90 -0.24
CA ASP A 101 6.66 27.21 0.02
C ASP A 101 6.72 28.02 -1.30
N GLY A 102 6.38 29.31 -1.23
CA GLY A 102 6.17 30.17 -2.40
C GLY A 102 4.70 30.24 -2.87
N GLU A 103 3.86 29.29 -2.51
CA GLU A 103 2.40 29.36 -2.75
C GLU A 103 1.68 30.12 -1.61
N SER A 104 0.44 30.53 -1.85
CA SER A 104 -0.40 31.17 -0.83
C SER A 104 -1.88 30.83 -0.99
N VAL A 105 -2.57 30.63 0.14
CA VAL A 105 -4.02 30.43 0.20
C VAL A 105 -4.70 31.78 0.38
N ARG A 106 -5.66 32.12 -0.49
CA ARG A 106 -6.39 33.40 -0.49
C ARG A 106 -7.89 33.15 -0.53
N GLY A 107 -8.69 34.15 -0.15
CA GLY A 107 -10.14 34.13 -0.30
C GLY A 107 -10.83 32.98 0.44
N LEU A 108 -10.22 32.46 1.52
CA LEU A 108 -10.80 31.38 2.31
C LEU A 108 -12.08 31.85 2.99
N GLU A 109 -13.16 31.15 2.72
CA GLU A 109 -14.46 31.28 3.36
C GLU A 109 -15.04 29.91 3.64
N ALA A 110 -15.77 29.76 4.77
CA ALA A 110 -16.45 28.52 5.10
C ALA A 110 -17.76 28.80 5.86
N ASN A 111 -18.73 27.91 5.66
CA ASN A 111 -20.06 27.98 6.24
C ASN A 111 -20.51 26.62 6.75
N ALA A 112 -21.31 26.62 7.83
CA ALA A 112 -22.12 25.49 8.25
C ALA A 112 -23.60 25.85 8.13
N TYR A 113 -24.41 24.94 7.61
CA TYR A 113 -25.86 25.08 7.51
C TYR A 113 -26.52 23.99 8.37
N ASN A 114 -27.33 24.41 9.32
CA ASN A 114 -28.11 23.54 10.17
C ASN A 114 -29.58 23.83 10.00
N GLU A 115 -30.43 22.82 10.14
CA GLU A 115 -31.87 23.02 10.28
C GLU A 115 -32.21 23.16 11.76
N GLU A 116 -32.83 24.30 12.12
CA GLU A 116 -33.28 24.61 13.47
C GLU A 116 -34.72 25.14 13.41
N ASN A 117 -35.63 24.44 14.06
CA ASN A 117 -37.08 24.79 14.08
C ASN A 117 -37.67 25.00 12.65
N GLY A 118 -37.28 24.12 11.69
CA GLY A 118 -37.74 24.19 10.31
C GLY A 118 -37.14 25.33 9.48
N LYS A 119 -36.11 26.01 10.00
CA LYS A 119 -35.37 27.07 9.28
C LYS A 119 -33.92 26.69 9.13
N VAL A 120 -33.35 27.07 7.98
CA VAL A 120 -31.90 26.89 7.73
C VAL A 120 -31.13 28.03 8.38
N VAL A 121 -30.33 27.71 9.37
CA VAL A 121 -29.43 28.62 10.07
C VAL A 121 -28.00 28.45 9.48
N LYS A 122 -27.43 29.58 9.06
CA LYS A 122 -26.05 29.63 8.51
C LYS A 122 -25.11 30.16 9.57
N THR A 123 -24.03 29.44 9.86
CA THR A 123 -22.89 29.90 10.67
C THR A 123 -21.66 30.05 9.80
N GLN A 124 -20.99 31.20 9.88
CA GLN A 124 -19.77 31.47 9.08
C GLN A 124 -18.50 31.26 9.91
N LEU A 125 -17.45 30.86 9.26
CA LEU A 125 -16.09 30.82 9.84
C LEU A 125 -15.62 32.25 10.12
N ASP A 126 -15.20 32.52 11.36
CA ASP A 126 -14.47 33.76 11.69
C ASP A 126 -13.02 33.63 11.24
N LYS A 127 -12.53 34.63 10.51
CA LYS A 127 -11.15 34.69 10.01
C LYS A 127 -10.09 34.58 11.13
N LYS A 128 -10.43 34.92 12.37
CA LYS A 128 -9.55 34.76 13.54
C LYS A 128 -9.25 33.30 13.87
N ASN A 129 -10.08 32.36 13.40
CA ASN A 129 -9.93 30.93 13.62
C ASN A 129 -9.23 30.23 12.44
N VAL A 130 -8.52 30.98 11.61
CA VAL A 130 -7.68 30.47 10.52
C VAL A 130 -6.23 30.62 10.89
N PHE A 131 -5.49 29.53 10.91
CA PHE A 131 -4.09 29.50 11.33
C PHE A 131 -3.20 29.01 10.19
N GLU A 132 -2.09 29.69 9.96
CA GLU A 132 -1.05 29.23 9.04
C GLU A 132 0.15 28.72 9.84
N GLU A 133 0.63 27.52 9.52
CA GLU A 133 1.74 26.85 10.17
C GLU A 133 2.77 26.40 9.14
N LYS A 134 4.04 26.42 9.55
CA LYS A 134 5.14 25.85 8.76
C LYS A 134 5.27 24.36 9.10
N VAL A 135 5.01 23.48 8.13
CA VAL A 135 5.12 22.02 8.29
C VAL A 135 6.56 21.55 8.09
N SER A 136 7.28 22.14 7.13
CA SER A 136 8.69 21.87 6.84
C SER A 136 9.35 23.07 6.17
N SER A 137 10.63 22.94 5.79
CA SER A 137 11.32 23.99 5.01
C SER A 137 10.68 24.25 3.64
N LYS A 138 9.93 23.28 3.10
CA LYS A 138 9.33 23.32 1.75
C LYS A 138 7.80 23.32 1.77
N ARG A 139 7.13 23.21 2.94
CA ARG A 139 5.67 23.09 3.03
C ARG A 139 5.08 23.92 4.16
N LYS A 140 3.95 24.54 3.86
CA LYS A 140 3.10 25.27 4.80
C LYS A 140 1.71 24.62 4.86
N MET A 141 0.93 24.99 5.85
CA MET A 141 -0.44 24.48 6.03
C MET A 141 -1.31 25.58 6.61
N VAL A 142 -2.50 25.75 6.02
CA VAL A 142 -3.59 26.53 6.63
C VAL A 142 -4.56 25.55 7.29
N LYS A 143 -4.85 25.80 8.58
CA LYS A 143 -5.83 25.03 9.38
C LYS A 143 -6.98 25.91 9.83
N PHE A 144 -8.19 25.35 9.82
CA PHE A 144 -9.37 25.97 10.41
C PHE A 144 -10.41 24.92 10.78
N ALA A 145 -11.29 25.26 11.75
CA ALA A 145 -12.43 24.45 12.12
C ALA A 145 -13.72 25.20 11.76
N ILE A 146 -14.60 24.56 10.99
CA ILE A 146 -15.92 25.12 10.64
C ILE A 146 -16.82 25.03 11.88
N PRO A 147 -17.39 26.14 12.36
CA PRO A 147 -18.15 26.15 13.62
C PRO A 147 -19.53 25.49 13.48
N ASN A 148 -20.06 25.01 14.62
CA ASN A 148 -21.44 24.45 14.75
C ASN A 148 -21.74 23.26 13.86
N VAL A 149 -20.72 22.40 13.57
CA VAL A 149 -20.93 21.18 12.82
C VAL A 149 -21.38 20.06 13.74
N LYS A 150 -22.46 19.39 13.35
CA LYS A 150 -23.10 18.25 14.03
C LYS A 150 -23.63 17.26 12.98
N GLU A 151 -24.13 16.12 13.40
CA GLU A 151 -24.88 15.23 12.51
C GLU A 151 -26.02 16.01 11.81
N GLY A 152 -26.19 15.80 10.51
CA GLY A 152 -27.14 16.50 9.65
C GLY A 152 -26.64 17.83 9.09
N THR A 153 -25.54 18.40 9.58
CA THR A 153 -24.95 19.64 9.05
C THR A 153 -24.50 19.48 7.58
N ILE A 154 -24.75 20.55 6.81
CA ILE A 154 -24.09 20.73 5.52
C ILE A 154 -23.01 21.79 5.72
N LEU A 155 -21.76 21.40 5.48
CA LEU A 155 -20.64 22.32 5.52
C LEU A 155 -20.13 22.59 4.11
N GLU A 156 -19.66 23.83 3.89
CA GLU A 156 -19.02 24.21 2.63
C GLU A 156 -17.85 25.12 2.89
N TYR A 157 -16.84 25.04 2.01
CA TYR A 157 -15.73 25.97 2.00
C TYR A 157 -15.19 26.18 0.60
N LYS A 158 -14.61 27.37 0.40
CA LYS A 158 -13.88 27.73 -0.81
C LYS A 158 -12.56 28.40 -0.47
N TYR A 159 -11.61 28.28 -1.36
CA TYR A 159 -10.35 29.02 -1.32
C TYR A 159 -9.71 29.09 -2.69
N THR A 160 -8.80 30.05 -2.87
CA THR A 160 -7.91 30.12 -4.02
C THR A 160 -6.50 29.79 -3.58
N LEU A 161 -5.86 28.80 -4.22
CA LEU A 161 -4.43 28.56 -4.10
C LEU A 161 -3.74 29.34 -5.24
N HIS A 162 -2.92 30.31 -4.88
CA HIS A 162 -2.10 31.06 -5.81
C HIS A 162 -0.71 30.42 -5.87
N SER A 163 -0.28 29.95 -7.03
CA SER A 163 0.95 29.20 -7.24
C SER A 163 1.82 29.83 -8.34
N PRO A 164 3.03 30.31 -8.01
CA PRO A 164 4.02 30.70 -9.02
C PRO A 164 4.71 29.49 -9.66
N LEU A 165 4.41 28.27 -9.19
CA LEU A 165 5.02 27.03 -9.65
C LEU A 165 4.33 26.51 -10.93
N VAL A 166 4.47 27.25 -12.04
CA VAL A 166 3.81 26.97 -13.31
C VAL A 166 4.17 25.62 -13.94
N GLN A 167 5.25 25.01 -13.48
CA GLN A 167 5.72 23.69 -13.92
C GLN A 167 5.14 22.54 -13.11
N LYS A 168 4.40 22.86 -12.03
CA LYS A 168 3.81 21.87 -11.13
C LYS A 168 2.31 22.08 -11.04
N ILE A 169 1.56 21.47 -11.96
CA ILE A 169 0.11 21.45 -11.88
C ILE A 169 -0.29 20.41 -10.85
N ASN A 170 -1.20 20.77 -9.93
CA ASN A 170 -1.73 19.84 -8.95
C ASN A 170 -2.66 18.83 -9.61
N ASP A 171 -2.49 17.55 -9.29
CA ASP A 171 -3.37 16.48 -9.74
C ASP A 171 -4.79 16.68 -9.23
N TRP A 172 -5.77 16.28 -10.02
CA TRP A 172 -7.16 16.24 -9.59
C TRP A 172 -7.54 14.87 -9.05
N VAL A 173 -7.54 14.75 -7.74
CA VAL A 173 -7.95 13.54 -7.05
C VAL A 173 -9.47 13.57 -6.88
N ALA A 174 -10.20 12.90 -7.79
CA ALA A 174 -11.67 12.88 -7.79
C ALA A 174 -12.22 11.92 -6.72
N GLN A 175 -11.64 10.73 -6.55
CA GLN A 175 -12.04 9.77 -5.53
C GLN A 175 -11.42 10.10 -4.18
N LYS A 176 -12.23 10.12 -3.12
CA LYS A 176 -11.84 10.47 -1.75
C LYS A 176 -12.07 9.29 -0.81
N ARG A 177 -11.64 9.41 0.45
CA ARG A 177 -12.00 8.49 1.55
C ARG A 177 -13.49 8.52 1.96
N LEU A 178 -14.26 9.38 1.33
CA LEU A 178 -15.71 9.51 1.45
C LEU A 178 -16.31 9.50 0.05
N PRO A 179 -17.54 9.03 -0.12
CA PRO A 179 -18.21 9.12 -1.42
C PRO A 179 -18.32 10.57 -1.91
N VAL A 180 -18.29 10.75 -3.23
CA VAL A 180 -18.41 12.05 -3.88
C VAL A 180 -19.57 11.99 -4.88
N ILE A 181 -20.63 12.77 -4.68
CA ILE A 181 -21.78 12.80 -5.58
C ILE A 181 -21.38 13.48 -6.88
N ASN A 182 -20.80 14.70 -6.77
CA ASN A 182 -20.38 15.47 -7.95
C ASN A 182 -18.94 15.92 -7.78
N SER A 183 -18.03 15.39 -8.62
CA SER A 183 -16.66 15.86 -8.78
C SER A 183 -16.51 16.53 -10.14
N ARG A 184 -15.95 17.76 -10.18
CA ARG A 184 -15.68 18.45 -11.43
C ARG A 184 -14.42 19.28 -11.35
N LEU A 185 -13.59 19.16 -12.37
CA LEU A 185 -12.47 20.05 -12.63
C LEU A 185 -12.66 20.71 -14.01
N ASP A 186 -12.58 22.02 -14.04
CA ASP A 186 -12.35 22.79 -15.26
C ASP A 186 -10.93 23.35 -15.21
N ILE A 187 -10.09 23.10 -16.23
CA ILE A 187 -8.72 23.61 -16.32
C ILE A 187 -8.42 24.13 -17.72
N THR A 188 -7.81 25.32 -17.80
CA THR A 188 -7.37 25.93 -19.06
C THR A 188 -5.87 26.14 -19.06
N ILE A 189 -5.17 25.52 -20.02
CA ILE A 189 -3.71 25.49 -20.14
C ILE A 189 -3.30 26.23 -21.41
N PRO A 190 -2.54 27.36 -21.31
CA PRO A 190 -2.03 28.08 -22.49
C PRO A 190 -1.06 27.20 -23.31
N GLU A 191 -1.01 27.42 -24.63
CA GLU A 191 -0.13 26.71 -25.56
C GLU A 191 1.37 26.77 -25.18
N TYR A 192 1.75 27.75 -24.38
CA TYR A 192 3.13 27.93 -23.90
C TYR A 192 3.59 26.81 -22.96
N PHE A 193 2.67 26.09 -22.33
CA PHE A 193 2.95 25.01 -21.39
C PHE A 193 2.56 23.67 -21.99
N ILE A 194 3.55 22.80 -22.18
CA ILE A 194 3.33 21.46 -22.70
C ILE A 194 3.03 20.54 -21.54
N VAL A 195 1.79 20.04 -21.48
CA VAL A 195 1.28 19.20 -20.39
C VAL A 195 0.63 17.96 -20.97
N ASN A 196 1.03 16.80 -20.48
CA ASN A 196 0.34 15.53 -20.70
C ASN A 196 -0.74 15.37 -19.62
N VAL A 197 -1.90 14.87 -20.00
CA VAL A 197 -3.03 14.63 -19.10
C VAL A 197 -3.35 13.16 -19.13
N ALA A 198 -3.27 12.49 -17.97
CA ALA A 198 -3.50 11.06 -17.84
C ALA A 198 -4.55 10.78 -16.77
N GLN A 199 -5.46 9.84 -17.05
CA GLN A 199 -6.41 9.35 -16.06
C GLN A 199 -5.85 8.09 -15.40
N HIS A 200 -5.98 8.01 -14.07
CA HIS A 200 -5.63 6.87 -13.24
C HIS A 200 -6.84 6.36 -12.47
N GLY A 201 -6.69 5.16 -11.91
CA GLY A 201 -7.70 4.51 -11.07
C GLY A 201 -8.68 3.63 -11.83
N VAL A 202 -9.49 2.91 -11.07
CA VAL A 202 -10.47 1.94 -11.62
C VAL A 202 -11.84 2.59 -11.89
N PHE A 203 -12.18 3.66 -11.19
CA PHE A 203 -13.44 4.37 -11.42
C PHE A 203 -13.29 5.34 -12.60
N PRO A 204 -14.16 5.23 -13.65
CA PRO A 204 -14.05 6.05 -14.84
C PRO A 204 -14.45 7.51 -14.58
N LEU A 205 -13.65 8.44 -15.10
CA LEU A 205 -13.98 9.87 -15.14
C LEU A 205 -14.23 10.27 -16.60
N VAL A 206 -15.20 11.13 -16.82
CA VAL A 206 -15.48 11.69 -18.15
C VAL A 206 -14.61 12.92 -18.36
N THR A 207 -13.73 12.87 -19.36
CA THR A 207 -12.83 13.98 -19.71
C THR A 207 -13.17 14.53 -21.07
N GLU A 208 -13.62 15.78 -21.12
CA GLU A 208 -13.85 16.55 -22.34
C GLU A 208 -12.67 17.48 -22.58
N ARG A 209 -12.14 17.51 -23.78
CA ARG A 209 -11.09 18.44 -24.21
C ARG A 209 -11.63 19.34 -25.34
N LYS A 210 -11.33 20.62 -25.24
CA LYS A 210 -11.61 21.59 -26.32
C LYS A 210 -10.43 22.52 -26.55
N GLU A 211 -10.28 23.00 -27.75
CA GLU A 211 -9.40 24.12 -28.06
C GLU A 211 -10.07 25.43 -27.58
N ASP A 212 -9.26 26.30 -26.99
CA ASP A 212 -9.71 27.54 -26.35
C ASP A 212 -8.68 28.66 -26.56
N THR A 213 -8.88 29.80 -25.96
CA THR A 213 -7.94 30.94 -26.00
C THR A 213 -7.78 31.53 -24.61
N CYS A 214 -6.56 31.95 -24.29
CA CYS A 214 -6.25 32.75 -23.11
C CYS A 214 -5.94 34.19 -23.43
N LYS A 215 -6.29 35.11 -22.54
CA LYS A 215 -5.93 36.54 -22.65
C LYS A 215 -5.21 36.96 -21.38
N PHE A 216 -4.04 37.56 -21.52
CA PHE A 216 -3.23 38.08 -20.45
C PHE A 216 -3.02 39.59 -20.62
N SER A 217 -3.06 40.35 -19.52
CA SER A 217 -2.71 41.77 -19.53
C SER A 217 -1.21 41.89 -19.27
N VAL A 218 -0.50 42.47 -20.23
CA VAL A 218 0.95 42.67 -20.17
C VAL A 218 1.24 44.17 -20.23
N ILE A 219 2.05 44.68 -19.34
CA ILE A 219 2.56 46.03 -19.41
C ILE A 219 3.81 46.02 -20.29
N THR A 220 3.80 46.75 -21.37
CA THR A 220 4.92 46.86 -22.30
C THR A 220 6.03 47.75 -21.72
N ASP A 221 7.22 47.73 -22.31
CA ASP A 221 8.35 48.60 -21.95
C ASP A 221 8.03 50.09 -22.02
N TRP A 222 6.98 50.44 -22.76
CA TRP A 222 6.48 51.83 -22.89
C TRP A 222 5.44 52.19 -21.81
N GLY A 223 5.15 51.29 -20.86
CA GLY A 223 4.16 51.48 -19.81
C GLY A 223 2.70 51.36 -20.24
N THR A 224 2.43 50.93 -21.49
CA THR A 224 1.07 50.67 -21.96
C THR A 224 0.63 49.28 -21.61
N THR A 225 -0.66 49.11 -21.26
CA THR A 225 -1.23 47.78 -21.02
C THR A 225 -1.78 47.21 -22.35
N GLU A 226 -1.26 46.08 -22.76
CA GLU A 226 -1.71 45.36 -23.94
C GLU A 226 -2.29 43.99 -23.54
N ALA A 227 -3.24 43.52 -24.34
CA ALA A 227 -3.81 42.17 -24.18
C ALA A 227 -3.04 41.19 -25.08
N LEU A 228 -2.30 40.29 -24.47
CA LEU A 228 -1.68 39.15 -25.15
C LEU A 228 -2.71 38.03 -25.23
N THR A 229 -3.07 37.61 -26.45
CA THR A 229 -3.96 36.47 -26.70
C THR A 229 -3.16 35.30 -27.25
N CYS A 230 -3.35 34.11 -26.70
CA CYS A 230 -2.72 32.89 -27.17
C CYS A 230 -3.75 31.75 -27.25
N ALA A 231 -3.43 30.68 -27.99
CA ALA A 231 -4.20 29.47 -28.00
C ALA A 231 -4.08 28.76 -26.65
N ALA A 232 -5.11 28.00 -26.29
CA ALA A 232 -5.15 27.24 -25.06
C ALA A 232 -5.88 25.90 -25.27
N ARG A 233 -5.68 24.99 -24.33
CA ARG A 233 -6.45 23.75 -24.22
C ARG A 233 -7.22 23.76 -22.92
N SER A 234 -8.54 23.60 -23.00
CA SER A 234 -9.39 23.45 -21.83
C SER A 234 -9.82 22.01 -21.68
N TYR A 235 -9.75 21.52 -20.45
CA TYR A 235 -10.23 20.20 -20.05
C TYR A 235 -11.34 20.37 -19.04
N ARG A 236 -12.39 19.59 -19.20
CA ARG A 236 -13.45 19.39 -18.21
C ARG A 236 -13.45 17.93 -17.80
N VAL A 237 -13.21 17.68 -16.52
CA VAL A 237 -13.25 16.34 -15.92
C VAL A 237 -14.46 16.25 -15.01
N VAL A 238 -15.30 15.25 -15.21
CA VAL A 238 -16.51 15.02 -14.41
C VAL A 238 -16.53 13.59 -13.89
N GLY A 239 -16.91 13.45 -12.63
CA GLY A 239 -17.18 12.17 -12.02
C GLY A 239 -18.43 12.26 -11.15
N ASP A 240 -19.41 11.41 -11.43
CA ASP A 240 -20.68 11.37 -10.73
C ASP A 240 -20.78 10.10 -9.86
N SER A 241 -21.26 10.25 -8.62
CA SER A 241 -21.48 9.13 -7.69
C SER A 241 -20.21 8.25 -7.50
N ILE A 242 -19.07 8.91 -7.30
CA ILE A 242 -17.78 8.23 -7.09
C ILE A 242 -17.83 7.56 -5.70
N PRO A 243 -17.55 6.24 -5.60
CA PRO A 243 -17.50 5.54 -4.32
C PRO A 243 -16.35 6.04 -3.45
N ALA A 244 -16.42 5.79 -2.15
CA ALA A 244 -15.29 6.00 -1.26
C ALA A 244 -14.10 5.16 -1.70
N LEU A 245 -12.88 5.68 -1.47
CA LEU A 245 -11.66 4.89 -1.65
C LEU A 245 -11.52 3.97 -0.44
N ASP A 246 -11.87 2.71 -0.60
CA ASP A 246 -11.84 1.71 0.44
C ASP A 246 -10.45 1.10 0.64
N ASN A 247 -10.20 0.64 1.86
CA ASN A 247 -9.07 -0.22 2.18
C ASN A 247 -9.53 -1.67 2.08
N GLU A 248 -9.46 -2.24 0.89
CA GLU A 248 -9.66 -3.68 0.77
C GLU A 248 -8.42 -4.43 1.32
N PRO A 249 -8.62 -5.55 2.04
CA PRO A 249 -7.50 -6.41 2.45
C PRO A 249 -6.70 -6.89 1.23
N PHE A 250 -5.40 -7.10 1.40
CA PHE A 250 -4.52 -7.54 0.31
C PHE A 250 -4.45 -6.58 -0.88
N VAL A 251 -4.46 -5.28 -0.61
CA VAL A 251 -4.09 -4.22 -1.56
C VAL A 251 -2.84 -3.54 -1.02
N TRP A 252 -1.82 -3.31 -1.85
CA TRP A 252 -0.58 -2.65 -1.40
C TRP A 252 -0.85 -1.22 -1.01
N SER A 253 -1.42 -0.47 -1.95
CA SER A 253 -1.82 0.90 -1.74
C SER A 253 -3.13 1.17 -2.48
N PRO A 254 -4.21 1.51 -1.80
CA PRO A 254 -5.46 1.87 -2.46
C PRO A 254 -5.29 3.11 -3.35
N TYR A 255 -4.28 3.94 -3.11
CA TYR A 255 -3.96 5.11 -3.93
C TYR A 255 -3.52 4.77 -5.36
N ASP A 256 -3.01 3.54 -5.60
CA ASP A 256 -2.69 3.07 -6.96
C ASP A 256 -3.94 2.87 -7.84
N TYR A 257 -5.10 2.74 -7.20
CA TYR A 257 -6.41 2.50 -7.83
C TYR A 257 -7.36 3.70 -7.71
N GLN A 258 -6.90 4.79 -7.09
CA GLN A 258 -7.68 5.99 -6.85
C GLN A 258 -7.97 6.74 -8.17
N ALA A 259 -9.26 7.04 -8.41
CA ALA A 259 -9.65 7.81 -9.58
C ALA A 259 -9.13 9.25 -9.49
N MET A 260 -8.25 9.60 -10.41
CA MET A 260 -7.60 10.92 -10.49
C MET A 260 -7.17 11.27 -11.92
N ILE A 261 -6.95 12.55 -12.14
CA ILE A 261 -6.27 13.06 -13.32
C ILE A 261 -4.90 13.60 -12.92
N GLU A 262 -3.86 13.06 -13.54
CA GLU A 262 -2.48 13.52 -13.42
C GLU A 262 -2.15 14.52 -14.53
N PHE A 263 -1.50 15.62 -14.15
CA PHE A 263 -1.02 16.65 -15.07
C PHE A 263 0.51 16.63 -15.08
N GLU A 264 1.07 16.09 -16.14
CA GLU A 264 2.51 15.98 -16.31
C GLU A 264 3.04 17.13 -17.16
N PHE A 265 3.80 18.03 -16.55
CA PHE A 265 4.48 19.10 -17.26
C PHE A 265 5.69 18.55 -18.03
N SER A 266 5.72 18.77 -19.36
CA SER A 266 6.74 18.23 -20.27
C SER A 266 7.66 19.31 -20.86
N GLY A 267 7.32 20.59 -20.71
CA GLY A 267 8.17 21.65 -21.22
C GLY A 267 7.45 22.98 -21.49
N THR A 268 8.19 23.91 -22.06
CA THR A 268 7.66 25.22 -22.51
C THR A 268 7.92 25.47 -23.98
N ALA A 269 6.99 26.18 -24.63
CA ALA A 269 7.06 26.58 -26.04
C ALA A 269 6.69 28.06 -26.20
N PHE A 270 7.51 28.98 -25.67
CA PHE A 270 7.26 30.40 -25.81
C PHE A 270 7.62 30.92 -27.19
N PRO A 271 6.88 31.91 -27.73
CA PRO A 271 7.18 32.52 -29.04
C PRO A 271 8.61 33.04 -29.11
N GLY A 272 9.31 32.74 -30.20
CA GLY A 272 10.70 33.17 -30.41
C GLY A 272 11.75 32.44 -29.57
N GLN A 273 11.35 31.44 -28.79
CA GLN A 273 12.27 30.58 -28.04
C GLN A 273 12.24 29.15 -28.59
N LEU A 274 13.39 28.49 -28.55
CA LEU A 274 13.42 27.04 -28.80
C LEU A 274 12.59 26.34 -27.73
N MET A 275 11.79 25.36 -28.14
CA MET A 275 11.09 24.49 -27.21
C MET A 275 12.10 23.91 -26.19
N LYS A 276 11.84 24.11 -24.91
CA LYS A 276 12.64 23.54 -23.82
C LYS A 276 11.87 22.34 -23.25
N PRO A 277 12.19 21.13 -23.69
CA PRO A 277 11.62 19.94 -23.07
C PRO A 277 12.19 19.81 -21.64
N ILE A 278 11.31 19.50 -20.70
CA ILE A 278 11.67 19.14 -19.33
C ILE A 278 11.22 17.67 -19.18
N SER A 279 11.99 16.79 -19.79
CA SER A 279 11.83 15.35 -19.59
C SER A 279 12.84 14.94 -18.55
N THR A 280 12.38 14.62 -17.34
CA THR A 280 13.24 14.04 -16.33
C THR A 280 13.45 12.57 -16.67
N THR A 281 14.61 12.25 -17.21
CA THR A 281 15.03 10.85 -17.43
C THR A 281 15.65 10.28 -16.15
N TRP A 282 15.72 8.96 -16.04
CA TRP A 282 16.46 8.33 -14.93
C TRP A 282 17.94 8.72 -14.94
N SER A 283 18.53 8.99 -16.11
CA SER A 283 19.89 9.53 -16.21
C SER A 283 20.02 10.91 -15.55
N ASP A 284 19.03 11.79 -15.74
CA ASP A 284 19.00 13.12 -15.09
C ASP A 284 18.83 12.99 -13.58
N VAL A 285 17.95 12.10 -13.13
CA VAL A 285 17.75 11.77 -11.72
C VAL A 285 19.04 11.26 -11.11
N GLU A 286 19.72 10.30 -11.75
CA GLU A 286 20.97 9.74 -11.27
C GLU A 286 22.08 10.80 -11.16
N LYS A 287 22.17 11.71 -12.14
CA LYS A 287 23.12 12.81 -12.09
C LYS A 287 22.83 13.70 -10.88
N THR A 288 21.58 14.08 -10.66
CA THR A 288 21.17 14.88 -9.51
C THR A 288 21.51 14.18 -8.20
N LEU A 289 21.21 12.88 -8.08
CA LEU A 289 21.50 12.10 -6.87
C LEU A 289 23.01 11.97 -6.59
N LYS A 290 23.82 11.81 -7.62
CA LYS A 290 25.29 11.71 -7.47
C LYS A 290 25.93 13.00 -6.98
N GLU A 291 25.32 14.15 -7.24
CA GLU A 291 25.76 15.48 -6.85
C GLU A 291 25.15 15.96 -5.52
N ASP A 292 24.13 15.24 -5.01
CA ASP A 292 23.40 15.62 -3.79
C ASP A 292 24.13 15.14 -2.52
N GLU A 293 24.46 16.08 -1.62
CA GLU A 293 25.08 15.79 -0.32
C GLU A 293 24.20 14.90 0.56
N GLN A 294 22.88 14.92 0.36
CA GLN A 294 21.93 14.05 1.07
C GLN A 294 21.88 12.62 0.50
N PHE A 295 22.59 12.36 -0.62
CA PHE A 295 22.72 11.05 -1.22
C PHE A 295 24.19 10.58 -1.26
N PRO A 296 24.84 10.35 -0.11
CA PRO A 296 26.30 10.17 0.01
C PRO A 296 26.76 8.78 -0.42
N MET A 297 26.56 8.42 -1.70
CA MET A 297 26.92 7.11 -2.25
C MET A 297 28.35 6.68 -1.92
N ASN A 298 29.30 7.60 -1.92
CA ASN A 298 30.73 7.36 -1.81
C ASN A 298 31.32 7.82 -0.47
N MET A 299 30.48 7.89 0.58
CA MET A 299 30.95 8.29 1.91
C MET A 299 32.06 7.37 2.44
N SER A 300 32.98 7.92 3.22
CA SER A 300 33.95 7.15 3.96
C SER A 300 33.28 6.34 5.08
N CYS A 301 33.85 5.18 5.39
CA CYS A 301 33.30 4.31 6.43
C CYS A 301 33.52 4.92 7.83
N PRO A 302 32.46 5.26 8.57
CA PRO A 302 32.59 5.85 9.90
C PRO A 302 33.09 4.86 10.95
N TYR A 303 32.92 3.57 10.73
CA TYR A 303 33.30 2.49 11.64
C TYR A 303 34.47 1.64 11.14
N GLU A 304 35.41 2.28 10.39
CA GLU A 304 36.55 1.56 9.80
C GLU A 304 37.46 0.88 10.83
N LYS A 305 37.63 1.49 12.01
CA LYS A 305 38.45 0.90 13.09
C LYS A 305 37.84 -0.38 13.63
N GLU A 306 36.56 -0.33 13.94
CA GLU A 306 35.81 -1.47 14.45
C GLU A 306 35.68 -2.56 13.38
N LEU A 307 35.50 -2.14 12.12
CA LEU A 307 35.39 -3.06 10.98
C LEU A 307 36.67 -3.93 10.82
N ARG A 308 37.85 -3.35 11.07
CA ARG A 308 39.14 -4.07 11.02
C ARG A 308 39.34 -5.08 12.16
N THR A 309 38.57 -4.95 13.24
CA THR A 309 38.68 -5.80 14.44
C THR A 309 37.56 -6.83 14.51
N LEU A 310 36.74 -6.95 13.43
CA LEU A 310 35.71 -7.98 13.38
C LEU A 310 36.34 -9.38 13.37
N ASP A 311 35.85 -10.23 14.24
CA ASP A 311 36.19 -11.66 14.26
C ASP A 311 35.43 -12.38 13.15
N ILE A 312 36.03 -12.42 11.96
CA ILE A 312 35.47 -13.11 10.79
C ILE A 312 36.42 -14.26 10.47
N PRO A 313 35.92 -15.51 10.39
CA PRO A 313 36.74 -16.65 10.00
C PRO A 313 37.41 -16.44 8.64
N GLU A 314 38.68 -16.79 8.50
CA GLU A 314 39.35 -16.74 7.20
C GLU A 314 39.68 -18.17 6.71
N PRO A 315 39.29 -18.54 5.48
CA PRO A 315 38.61 -17.72 4.47
C PRO A 315 37.11 -17.58 4.77
N ALA A 316 36.57 -16.35 4.65
CA ALA A 316 35.15 -16.03 4.84
C ALA A 316 34.42 -15.89 3.52
N THR A 317 33.17 -16.34 3.46
CA THR A 317 32.24 -16.03 2.36
C THR A 317 31.80 -14.57 2.41
N VAL A 318 31.31 -14.03 1.29
CA VAL A 318 30.71 -12.67 1.25
C VAL A 318 29.54 -12.60 2.21
N GLU A 319 28.70 -13.63 2.28
CA GLU A 319 27.58 -13.73 3.24
C GLU A 319 28.05 -13.56 4.70
N GLN A 320 29.08 -14.28 5.12
CA GLN A 320 29.64 -14.18 6.48
C GLN A 320 30.14 -12.76 6.78
N ARG A 321 30.80 -12.11 5.82
CA ARG A 321 31.26 -10.72 5.94
C ARG A 321 30.09 -9.75 6.07
N VAL A 322 29.07 -9.88 5.21
CA VAL A 322 27.85 -9.04 5.24
C VAL A 322 27.13 -9.19 6.58
N VAL A 323 26.96 -10.41 7.08
CA VAL A 323 26.36 -10.68 8.40
C VAL A 323 27.17 -10.04 9.53
N ALA A 324 28.49 -10.13 9.50
CA ALA A 324 29.35 -9.48 10.50
C ALA A 324 29.22 -7.95 10.47
N MET A 325 29.13 -7.35 9.27
CA MET A 325 28.88 -5.91 9.12
C MET A 325 27.50 -5.50 9.62
N MET A 326 26.45 -6.31 9.38
CA MET A 326 25.11 -6.05 9.92
C MET A 326 25.12 -6.05 11.45
N LYS A 327 25.79 -7.03 12.09
CA LYS A 327 25.96 -7.08 13.54
C LYS A 327 26.68 -5.83 14.06
N LEU A 328 27.77 -5.40 13.42
CA LEU A 328 28.47 -4.18 13.77
C LEU A 328 27.58 -2.96 13.65
N LEU A 329 26.91 -2.80 12.51
CA LEU A 329 26.01 -1.68 12.26
C LEU A 329 24.94 -1.57 13.35
N HIS A 330 24.23 -2.65 13.66
CA HIS A 330 23.18 -2.66 14.66
C HIS A 330 23.69 -2.56 16.12
N SER A 331 24.99 -2.81 16.35
CA SER A 331 25.61 -2.51 17.65
C SER A 331 25.90 -1.02 17.86
N LYS A 332 26.05 -0.27 16.74
CA LYS A 332 26.39 1.15 16.73
C LYS A 332 25.19 2.06 16.46
N MET A 333 24.21 1.57 15.69
CA MET A 333 23.08 2.36 15.23
C MET A 333 21.74 1.67 15.45
N LYS A 334 20.72 2.49 15.66
CA LYS A 334 19.32 2.08 15.71
C LYS A 334 18.54 2.80 14.62
N TRP A 335 17.66 2.08 13.96
CA TRP A 335 16.68 2.67 13.05
C TRP A 335 15.66 3.49 13.84
N ASN A 336 15.37 4.71 13.38
CA ASN A 336 14.41 5.63 14.00
C ASN A 336 12.94 5.36 13.60
N GLY A 337 12.68 4.31 12.80
CA GLY A 337 11.36 3.99 12.26
C GLY A 337 10.98 4.73 10.98
N GLN A 338 11.81 5.66 10.51
CA GLN A 338 11.54 6.43 9.29
C GLN A 338 12.16 5.76 8.06
N ARG A 339 11.33 5.49 7.06
CA ARG A 339 11.75 5.11 5.74
C ARG A 339 12.16 6.34 4.95
N ALA A 340 13.28 6.27 4.23
CA ALA A 340 13.77 7.35 3.38
C ALA A 340 14.70 6.81 2.29
N TRP A 341 14.82 7.53 1.18
CA TRP A 341 15.78 7.25 0.12
C TRP A 341 17.00 8.17 0.18
N TYR A 342 17.04 9.13 1.10
CA TYR A 342 18.11 10.10 1.30
C TYR A 342 18.43 10.29 2.79
N SER A 343 19.62 10.82 3.09
CA SER A 343 20.04 11.18 4.45
C SER A 343 19.52 12.58 4.81
N VAL A 344 18.92 12.69 5.98
CA VAL A 344 18.51 14.00 6.52
C VAL A 344 19.72 14.74 7.10
N ASP A 345 20.54 14.03 7.90
CA ASP A 345 21.77 14.54 8.51
C ASP A 345 22.68 13.37 8.91
N MET A 346 23.55 12.95 8.01
CA MET A 346 24.44 11.81 8.20
C MET A 346 25.39 12.01 9.40
N LYS A 347 25.88 13.21 9.64
CA LYS A 347 26.79 13.49 10.77
C LYS A 347 26.06 13.31 12.10
N LYS A 348 24.85 13.82 12.19
CA LYS A 348 24.00 13.65 13.37
C LYS A 348 23.63 12.18 13.57
N ALA A 349 23.24 11.47 12.53
CA ALA A 349 22.91 10.05 12.61
C ALA A 349 24.08 9.22 13.18
N ILE A 350 25.30 9.42 12.67
CA ILE A 350 26.50 8.73 13.16
C ILE A 350 26.79 9.11 14.61
N SER A 351 26.72 10.41 14.98
CA SER A 351 27.07 10.87 16.33
C SER A 351 26.07 10.45 17.41
N THR A 352 24.79 10.33 17.06
CA THR A 352 23.73 9.91 17.99
C THR A 352 23.50 8.41 18.00
N GLY A 353 23.99 7.67 17.00
CA GLY A 353 23.69 6.26 16.80
C GLY A 353 22.23 5.99 16.41
N VAL A 354 21.52 6.99 15.84
CA VAL A 354 20.11 6.87 15.42
C VAL A 354 19.93 7.47 14.03
N GLY A 355 19.47 6.67 13.07
CA GLY A 355 19.31 7.10 11.67
C GLY A 355 18.05 6.56 11.00
N ASN A 356 17.71 7.13 9.84
CA ASN A 356 16.67 6.62 8.96
C ASN A 356 17.17 5.40 8.13
N SER A 357 16.29 4.79 7.31
CA SER A 357 16.65 3.62 6.51
C SER A 357 17.80 3.92 5.54
N ALA A 358 17.81 5.07 4.86
CA ALA A 358 18.85 5.43 3.92
C ALA A 358 20.21 5.65 4.60
N GLU A 359 20.25 6.31 5.75
CA GLU A 359 21.48 6.56 6.51
C GLU A 359 22.15 5.25 6.91
N MET A 360 21.38 4.27 7.40
CA MET A 360 21.90 2.95 7.77
C MET A 360 22.38 2.17 6.53
N ASN A 361 21.65 2.22 5.42
CA ASN A 361 22.02 1.57 4.18
C ASN A 361 23.30 2.19 3.55
N PHE A 362 23.47 3.52 3.57
CA PHE A 362 24.70 4.16 3.11
C PHE A 362 25.93 3.77 3.97
N ILE A 363 25.76 3.70 5.30
CA ILE A 363 26.84 3.23 6.19
C ILE A 363 27.19 1.77 5.86
N MET A 364 26.21 0.89 5.66
CA MET A 364 26.43 -0.49 5.26
C MET A 364 27.20 -0.58 3.95
N MET A 365 26.83 0.18 2.93
CA MET A 365 27.55 0.28 1.66
C MET A 365 28.99 0.72 1.85
N SER A 366 29.26 1.69 2.75
CA SER A 366 30.61 2.17 3.05
C SER A 366 31.49 1.06 3.66
N MET A 367 30.91 0.21 4.52
CA MET A 367 31.59 -0.97 5.08
C MET A 367 31.86 -2.03 4.03
N MET A 368 30.89 -2.35 3.17
CA MET A 368 31.03 -3.32 2.07
C MET A 368 32.20 -2.95 1.14
N ARG A 369 32.29 -1.68 0.76
CA ARG A 369 33.38 -1.21 -0.10
C ARG A 369 34.76 -1.37 0.54
N LYS A 370 34.88 -1.21 1.87
CA LYS A 370 36.16 -1.43 2.59
C LYS A 370 36.62 -2.89 2.49
N TYR A 371 35.70 -3.84 2.35
CA TYR A 371 36.01 -5.25 2.09
C TYR A 371 36.06 -5.62 0.61
N GLY A 372 36.02 -4.64 -0.30
CA GLY A 372 36.06 -4.87 -1.75
C GLY A 372 34.76 -5.49 -2.32
N ILE A 373 33.66 -5.45 -1.57
CA ILE A 373 32.36 -5.95 -2.04
C ILE A 373 31.74 -4.85 -2.91
N GLN A 374 31.48 -5.18 -4.17
CA GLN A 374 30.80 -4.28 -5.09
C GLN A 374 29.34 -4.09 -4.66
N CYS A 375 28.92 -2.83 -4.45
CA CYS A 375 27.58 -2.53 -4.02
C CYS A 375 27.06 -1.21 -4.61
N SER A 376 25.74 -1.13 -4.80
CA SER A 376 25.03 0.01 -5.37
C SER A 376 23.75 0.29 -4.57
N PRO A 377 23.32 1.57 -4.43
CA PRO A 377 22.04 1.87 -3.84
C PRO A 377 20.91 1.57 -4.82
N VAL A 378 19.80 1.05 -4.30
CA VAL A 378 18.59 0.76 -5.06
C VAL A 378 17.46 1.57 -4.47
N VAL A 379 16.98 2.57 -5.21
CA VAL A 379 15.89 3.45 -4.78
C VAL A 379 14.54 2.92 -5.28
N LEU A 380 13.52 3.08 -4.45
CA LEU A 380 12.20 2.51 -4.71
C LEU A 380 11.07 3.36 -4.13
N SER A 381 9.86 3.11 -4.62
CA SER A 381 8.61 3.47 -3.95
C SER A 381 8.14 2.25 -3.16
N SER A 382 8.05 2.37 -1.84
CA SER A 382 7.57 1.28 -0.98
C SER A 382 6.10 0.96 -1.26
N ARG A 383 5.65 -0.23 -0.86
CA ARG A 383 4.26 -0.66 -1.07
C ARG A 383 3.24 0.34 -0.51
N SER A 384 3.49 0.84 0.69
CA SER A 384 2.64 1.84 1.34
C SER A 384 2.61 3.20 0.62
N ASN A 385 3.63 3.52 -0.17
CA ASN A 385 3.70 4.75 -0.98
C ASN A 385 3.09 4.60 -2.38
N GLY A 386 2.78 3.37 -2.80
CA GLY A 386 2.25 3.05 -4.11
C GLY A 386 3.31 2.76 -5.17
N ARG A 387 2.86 2.40 -6.37
CA ARG A 387 3.76 1.96 -7.45
C ARG A 387 4.58 3.10 -8.05
N MET A 388 5.81 2.78 -8.41
CA MET A 388 6.67 3.69 -9.14
C MET A 388 6.17 3.85 -10.59
N PRO A 389 6.04 5.09 -11.12
CA PRO A 389 5.59 5.31 -12.50
C PRO A 389 6.46 4.58 -13.52
N MET A 390 5.82 4.05 -14.57
CA MET A 390 6.50 3.28 -15.62
C MET A 390 7.28 4.16 -16.59
N ILE A 391 6.76 5.33 -16.92
CA ILE A 391 7.19 6.14 -18.06
C ILE A 391 8.12 7.28 -17.62
N ARG A 392 7.94 7.80 -16.41
CA ARG A 392 8.65 8.99 -15.93
C ARG A 392 9.51 8.70 -14.71
N ALA A 393 10.72 9.25 -14.71
CA ALA A 393 11.54 9.31 -13.50
C ALA A 393 11.03 10.42 -12.58
N SER A 394 10.73 10.10 -11.32
CA SER A 394 10.25 11.07 -10.34
C SER A 394 10.89 10.83 -8.98
N LEU A 395 11.63 11.83 -8.49
CA LEU A 395 12.15 11.84 -7.12
C LEU A 395 11.05 11.90 -6.06
N GLU A 396 9.91 12.51 -6.39
CA GLU A 396 8.77 12.66 -5.47
C GLU A 396 8.10 11.31 -5.14
N ARG A 397 8.24 10.32 -6.04
CA ARG A 397 7.71 8.96 -5.83
C ARG A 397 8.66 8.05 -5.09
N LEU A 398 9.90 8.46 -4.88
CA LEU A 398 10.85 7.66 -4.08
C LEU A 398 10.52 7.80 -2.59
N SER A 399 10.47 6.70 -1.90
CA SER A 399 10.19 6.67 -0.46
C SER A 399 11.22 5.90 0.36
N ASP A 400 12.01 5.04 -0.28
CA ASP A 400 12.97 4.18 0.41
C ASP A 400 14.15 3.77 -0.49
N MET A 401 15.17 3.18 0.12
CA MET A 401 16.28 2.55 -0.56
C MET A 401 16.75 1.29 0.16
N VAL A 402 17.29 0.35 -0.62
CA VAL A 402 17.98 -0.85 -0.13
C VAL A 402 19.35 -0.96 -0.80
N VAL A 403 20.18 -1.87 -0.34
CA VAL A 403 21.52 -2.11 -0.90
C VAL A 403 21.51 -3.32 -1.81
N ARG A 404 21.98 -3.17 -3.04
CA ARG A 404 22.38 -4.24 -3.95
C ARG A 404 23.87 -4.52 -3.77
N PHE A 405 24.27 -5.79 -3.75
CA PHE A 405 25.68 -6.19 -3.78
C PHE A 405 25.89 -7.46 -4.60
N VAL A 406 27.16 -7.73 -4.96
CA VAL A 406 27.53 -8.81 -5.87
C VAL A 406 28.43 -9.80 -5.14
N ASP A 407 28.15 -11.10 -5.30
CA ASP A 407 28.98 -12.23 -4.87
C ASP A 407 29.25 -13.15 -6.08
N GLY A 408 30.44 -13.05 -6.66
CA GLY A 408 30.73 -13.70 -7.95
C GLY A 408 29.78 -13.20 -9.05
N ASP A 409 29.02 -14.13 -9.64
CA ASP A 409 28.00 -13.82 -10.66
C ASP A 409 26.59 -13.59 -10.05
N GLN A 410 26.45 -13.73 -8.74
CA GLN A 410 25.15 -13.59 -8.06
C GLN A 410 24.93 -12.18 -7.56
N VAL A 411 23.69 -11.72 -7.71
CA VAL A 411 23.24 -10.41 -7.24
C VAL A 411 22.35 -10.62 -6.02
N HIS A 412 22.63 -9.88 -4.96
CA HIS A 412 21.93 -9.96 -3.70
C HIS A 412 21.43 -8.58 -3.25
N TYR A 413 20.43 -8.58 -2.39
CA TYR A 413 19.83 -7.37 -1.83
C TYR A 413 19.71 -7.46 -0.31
N ILE A 414 19.87 -6.32 0.37
CA ILE A 414 19.72 -6.24 1.82
C ILE A 414 19.17 -4.86 2.22
N ASP A 415 18.28 -4.84 3.22
CA ASP A 415 17.89 -3.64 3.94
C ASP A 415 18.61 -3.62 5.28
N ALA A 416 19.68 -2.84 5.37
CA ALA A 416 20.49 -2.75 6.58
C ALA A 416 19.83 -1.97 7.73
N SER A 417 18.68 -1.34 7.51
CA SER A 417 17.92 -0.68 8.57
C SER A 417 17.13 -1.65 9.43
N ASP A 418 16.68 -2.76 8.85
CA ASP A 418 15.86 -3.76 9.54
C ASP A 418 16.74 -4.89 10.11
N LYS A 419 16.84 -4.95 11.44
CA LYS A 419 17.63 -5.96 12.14
C LYS A 419 17.12 -7.39 12.00
N TYR A 420 15.89 -7.57 11.52
CA TYR A 420 15.28 -8.88 11.24
C TYR A 420 15.45 -9.31 9.80
N ALA A 421 15.80 -8.36 8.91
CA ALA A 421 16.09 -8.65 7.53
C ALA A 421 17.37 -9.51 7.39
N TYR A 422 17.44 -10.18 6.25
CA TYR A 422 18.59 -10.98 5.86
C TYR A 422 18.84 -10.81 4.36
N ILE A 423 19.95 -11.31 3.86
CA ILE A 423 20.26 -11.31 2.42
C ILE A 423 19.08 -11.93 1.68
N ASP A 424 18.53 -11.20 0.71
CA ASP A 424 17.36 -11.53 -0.12
C ASP A 424 16.05 -11.79 0.64
N ALA A 425 16.04 -11.63 1.95
CA ALA A 425 14.84 -11.70 2.79
C ALA A 425 14.49 -10.29 3.31
N LEU A 426 13.98 -9.47 2.42
CA LEU A 426 13.64 -8.07 2.70
C LEU A 426 12.33 -7.91 3.47
N PRO A 427 12.15 -6.80 4.21
CA PRO A 427 10.88 -6.42 4.80
C PRO A 427 9.76 -6.32 3.75
N ALA A 428 8.50 -6.60 4.15
CA ALA A 428 7.38 -6.66 3.23
C ALA A 428 7.17 -5.35 2.44
N ASP A 429 7.37 -4.20 3.07
CA ASP A 429 7.10 -2.88 2.47
C ASP A 429 8.05 -2.50 1.32
N VAL A 430 9.29 -3.02 1.32
CA VAL A 430 10.28 -2.78 0.26
C VAL A 430 10.32 -3.89 -0.81
N ARG A 431 9.46 -4.90 -0.70
CA ARG A 431 9.35 -5.98 -1.68
C ARG A 431 8.47 -5.55 -2.86
N VAL A 432 9.05 -4.77 -3.76
CA VAL A 432 8.37 -4.19 -4.91
C VAL A 432 8.91 -4.78 -6.23
N GLU A 433 8.07 -4.82 -7.25
CA GLU A 433 8.42 -5.36 -8.58
C GLU A 433 9.40 -4.46 -9.34
N ARG A 434 9.50 -3.18 -8.94
CA ARG A 434 10.28 -2.20 -9.67
C ARG A 434 11.03 -1.25 -8.74
N ALA A 435 12.35 -1.37 -8.76
CA ALA A 435 13.27 -0.51 -8.04
C ALA A 435 14.44 -0.11 -8.96
N LYS A 436 14.93 1.12 -8.87
CA LYS A 436 16.01 1.62 -9.75
C LYS A 436 17.37 1.46 -9.08
N VAL A 437 18.29 0.76 -9.74
CA VAL A 437 19.69 0.67 -9.33
C VAL A 437 20.39 1.96 -9.74
N ILE A 438 20.92 2.71 -8.79
CA ILE A 438 21.62 3.97 -9.06
C ILE A 438 23.09 3.70 -9.43
N GLY A 439 23.50 4.25 -10.55
CA GLY A 439 24.84 4.06 -11.12
C GLY A 439 24.95 2.93 -12.12
N GLU A 440 23.86 2.24 -12.40
CA GLU A 440 23.74 1.16 -13.37
C GLU A 440 22.48 1.35 -14.23
N GLU A 441 22.53 0.99 -15.52
CA GLU A 441 21.33 0.96 -16.38
C GLU A 441 20.48 -0.28 -16.08
N ALA A 442 20.16 -0.49 -14.78
CA ALA A 442 19.47 -1.68 -14.32
C ALA A 442 18.25 -1.34 -13.46
N TRP A 443 17.28 -2.22 -13.53
CA TRP A 443 16.13 -2.28 -12.65
C TRP A 443 16.17 -3.56 -11.83
N ALA A 444 15.72 -3.48 -10.60
CA ALA A 444 15.61 -4.63 -9.72
C ALA A 444 14.15 -4.98 -9.48
N ASP A 445 13.85 -6.28 -9.51
CA ASP A 445 12.62 -6.84 -8.98
C ASP A 445 12.93 -7.41 -7.58
N LEU A 446 12.37 -6.78 -6.57
CA LEU A 446 12.56 -7.13 -5.16
C LEU A 446 11.39 -7.95 -4.60
N SER A 447 10.38 -8.25 -5.41
CA SER A 447 9.11 -8.82 -4.95
C SER A 447 9.26 -10.25 -4.41
N ASN A 448 10.17 -11.05 -4.99
CA ASN A 448 10.28 -12.49 -4.70
C ASN A 448 11.73 -13.01 -4.75
N LEU A 449 12.63 -12.39 -3.97
CA LEU A 449 14.07 -12.73 -3.96
C LEU A 449 14.40 -14.03 -3.23
N SER A 450 13.57 -14.45 -2.27
CA SER A 450 13.84 -15.61 -1.43
C SER A 450 12.67 -16.58 -1.39
N VAL A 451 12.97 -17.84 -1.11
CA VAL A 451 11.93 -18.87 -0.90
C VAL A 451 11.25 -18.63 0.45
N ASN A 452 9.95 -18.35 0.39
CA ASN A 452 9.11 -18.16 1.56
C ASN A 452 8.43 -19.48 1.92
N GLN A 453 8.99 -20.19 2.88
CA GLN A 453 8.57 -21.54 3.20
C GLN A 453 8.32 -21.74 4.70
N LEU A 454 7.23 -22.43 5.01
CA LEU A 454 6.85 -22.88 6.34
C LEU A 454 6.72 -24.40 6.31
N ASN A 455 7.65 -25.08 6.95
CA ASN A 455 7.61 -26.53 7.12
C ASN A 455 7.24 -26.87 8.56
N LYS A 456 6.24 -27.73 8.74
CA LYS A 456 5.82 -28.22 10.04
C LYS A 456 5.89 -29.73 10.09
N THR A 457 6.41 -30.26 11.18
CA THR A 457 6.34 -31.68 11.51
C THR A 457 5.64 -31.84 12.84
N LEU A 458 4.71 -32.78 12.91
CA LEU A 458 3.94 -33.11 14.08
C LEU A 458 4.06 -34.61 14.35
N ASN A 459 4.48 -34.96 15.55
CA ASN A 459 4.41 -36.32 16.06
C ASN A 459 3.59 -36.30 17.35
N SER A 460 2.48 -37.01 17.36
CA SER A 460 1.56 -36.99 18.50
C SER A 460 0.95 -38.37 18.76
N THR A 461 0.47 -38.54 19.97
CA THR A 461 -0.24 -39.73 20.45
C THR A 461 -1.59 -39.31 21.00
N LEU A 462 -2.63 -39.97 20.57
CA LEU A 462 -3.99 -39.83 21.07
C LEU A 462 -4.25 -40.94 22.08
N SER A 463 -4.71 -40.57 23.27
CA SER A 463 -5.13 -41.50 24.33
C SER A 463 -6.63 -41.78 24.28
N ALA A 464 -7.08 -42.87 24.90
CA ALA A 464 -8.50 -43.26 24.89
C ALA A 464 -9.42 -42.28 25.65
N ASP A 465 -8.86 -41.42 26.51
CA ASP A 465 -9.56 -40.34 27.22
C ASP A 465 -9.72 -39.07 26.40
N GLY A 466 -9.27 -39.07 25.12
CA GLY A 466 -9.30 -37.91 24.24
C GLY A 466 -8.13 -36.95 24.41
N THR A 467 -7.12 -37.30 25.22
CA THR A 467 -5.92 -36.47 25.33
C THR A 467 -4.98 -36.73 24.16
N LEU A 468 -4.77 -35.71 23.33
CA LEU A 468 -3.78 -35.69 22.27
C LEU A 468 -2.55 -34.95 22.72
N SER A 469 -1.42 -35.63 22.82
CA SER A 469 -0.14 -35.03 23.23
C SER A 469 0.94 -35.20 22.17
N GLY A 470 1.85 -34.23 22.04
CA GLY A 470 2.87 -34.34 21.01
C GLY A 470 3.84 -33.18 20.93
N ILE A 471 4.68 -33.24 19.89
CA ILE A 471 5.66 -32.21 19.58
C ILE A 471 5.41 -31.69 18.16
N LYS A 472 5.23 -30.37 18.06
CA LYS A 472 5.15 -29.62 16.80
C LYS A 472 6.45 -28.86 16.58
N ARG A 473 7.19 -29.23 15.54
CA ARG A 473 8.34 -28.46 15.05
C ARG A 473 7.95 -27.65 13.84
N SER A 474 8.26 -26.35 13.85
CA SER A 474 8.06 -25.47 12.68
C SER A 474 9.39 -24.85 12.25
N THR A 475 9.73 -24.98 10.97
CA THR A 475 10.87 -24.32 10.34
C THR A 475 10.36 -23.27 9.36
N ARG A 476 10.80 -22.04 9.53
CA ARG A 476 10.39 -20.88 8.73
C ARG A 476 11.58 -20.30 7.99
N SER A 477 11.37 -19.90 6.73
CA SER A 477 12.35 -19.17 5.92
C SER A 477 11.68 -18.00 5.17
N GLY A 478 12.50 -17.06 4.69
CA GLY A 478 12.03 -15.88 4.00
C GLY A 478 11.16 -14.99 4.88
N ILE A 479 10.03 -14.54 4.33
CA ILE A 479 9.10 -13.67 5.05
C ILE A 479 8.54 -14.30 6.33
N PHE A 480 8.35 -15.62 6.36
CA PHE A 480 7.86 -16.30 7.56
C PHE A 480 8.86 -16.23 8.72
N ALA A 481 10.17 -16.29 8.42
CA ALA A 481 11.21 -16.11 9.42
C ALA A 481 11.27 -14.65 9.88
N TRP A 482 11.20 -13.69 8.96
CA TRP A 482 11.17 -12.26 9.26
C TRP A 482 9.97 -11.89 10.14
N MET A 483 8.77 -12.34 9.77
CA MET A 483 7.53 -12.07 10.54
C MET A 483 7.65 -12.61 11.98
N LEU A 484 8.15 -13.84 12.16
CA LEU A 484 8.32 -14.42 13.47
C LEU A 484 9.33 -13.65 14.32
N LYS A 485 10.50 -13.31 13.76
CA LYS A 485 11.53 -12.52 14.47
C LYS A 485 10.98 -11.19 14.96
N ARG A 486 10.24 -10.49 14.09
CA ARG A 486 9.62 -9.20 14.42
C ARG A 486 8.53 -9.33 15.48
N SER A 487 7.68 -10.35 15.37
CA SER A 487 6.62 -10.63 16.35
C SER A 487 7.19 -11.01 17.71
N TYR A 488 8.22 -11.88 17.73
CA TYR A 488 8.85 -12.36 18.96
C TYR A 488 9.52 -11.26 19.78
N GLU A 489 10.08 -10.24 19.14
CA GLU A 489 10.70 -9.12 19.84
C GLU A 489 9.71 -8.02 20.23
N SER A 490 8.62 -7.86 19.51
CA SER A 490 7.52 -6.96 19.88
C SER A 490 6.80 -7.44 21.15
N GLU A 491 6.80 -8.75 21.39
CA GLU A 491 6.36 -9.38 22.64
C GLU A 491 7.52 -9.40 23.62
N SER A 492 7.50 -8.53 24.63
CA SER A 492 8.57 -8.42 25.64
C SER A 492 8.79 -9.70 26.46
N ASP A 493 7.92 -10.70 26.26
CA ASP A 493 7.90 -11.95 27.01
C ASP A 493 7.57 -13.13 26.07
N SER A 494 8.41 -14.14 26.09
CA SER A 494 8.15 -15.40 25.40
C SER A 494 6.83 -16.06 25.84
N ILE A 495 6.36 -15.75 27.06
CA ILE A 495 5.11 -16.24 27.61
C ILE A 495 3.92 -15.74 26.78
N LYS A 496 3.85 -14.44 26.47
CA LYS A 496 2.75 -13.90 25.64
C LYS A 496 2.68 -14.52 24.25
N TYR A 497 3.84 -14.77 23.64
CA TYR A 497 3.88 -15.45 22.35
C TYR A 497 3.35 -16.89 22.46
N VAL A 498 3.70 -17.59 23.54
CA VAL A 498 3.19 -18.93 23.84
C VAL A 498 1.67 -18.89 24.09
N GLU A 499 1.18 -17.95 24.89
CA GLU A 499 -0.25 -17.74 25.15
C GLU A 499 -1.02 -17.51 23.85
N GLN A 500 -0.47 -16.74 22.91
CA GLN A 500 -1.08 -16.52 21.60
C GLN A 500 -1.15 -17.82 20.78
N ILE A 501 -0.08 -18.64 20.79
CA ILE A 501 -0.09 -19.97 20.16
C ILE A 501 -1.17 -20.85 20.77
N MET A 502 -1.28 -20.89 22.10
CA MET A 502 -2.28 -21.66 22.83
C MET A 502 -3.68 -21.26 22.40
N LYS A 503 -3.98 -19.97 22.44
CA LYS A 503 -5.30 -19.44 22.07
C LYS A 503 -5.67 -19.73 20.62
N ASN A 504 -4.75 -19.53 19.68
CA ASN A 504 -5.02 -19.70 18.23
C ASN A 504 -5.22 -21.17 17.82
N ASN A 505 -4.57 -22.10 18.51
CA ASN A 505 -4.62 -23.53 18.17
C ASN A 505 -5.50 -24.36 19.11
N ASP A 506 -6.02 -23.75 20.17
CA ASP A 506 -6.77 -24.45 21.23
C ASP A 506 -5.96 -25.63 21.78
N ILE A 507 -4.75 -25.33 22.24
CA ILE A 507 -3.79 -26.28 22.82
C ILE A 507 -3.22 -25.75 24.13
N GLU A 508 -2.79 -26.63 25.00
CA GLU A 508 -1.95 -26.30 26.16
C GLU A 508 -0.48 -26.53 25.79
N VAL A 509 0.38 -25.54 26.07
CA VAL A 509 1.81 -25.64 25.81
C VAL A 509 2.57 -26.05 27.06
N GLU A 510 3.18 -27.23 27.04
CA GLU A 510 4.02 -27.73 28.13
C GLU A 510 5.44 -27.15 28.08
N SER A 511 6.00 -27.02 26.87
CA SER A 511 7.31 -26.42 26.67
C SER A 511 7.44 -25.78 25.30
N PHE A 512 8.24 -24.73 25.22
CA PHE A 512 8.51 -23.97 24.00
C PHE A 512 10.01 -23.65 23.89
N SER A 513 10.57 -23.81 22.72
CA SER A 513 11.94 -23.37 22.42
C SER A 513 12.07 -22.81 21.01
N THR A 514 13.01 -21.88 20.82
CA THR A 514 13.32 -21.28 19.53
C THR A 514 14.81 -21.35 19.23
N ARG A 515 15.13 -21.44 17.93
CA ARG A 515 16.50 -21.31 17.41
C ARG A 515 16.48 -20.40 16.18
N GLY A 516 17.46 -19.52 16.10
CA GLY A 516 17.60 -18.60 14.98
C GLY A 516 16.77 -17.32 15.08
N VAL A 517 15.94 -17.13 16.12
CA VAL A 517 15.08 -15.95 16.25
C VAL A 517 15.90 -14.68 16.52
N LYS A 518 17.03 -14.79 17.22
CA LYS A 518 17.97 -13.68 17.50
C LYS A 518 19.16 -13.63 16.53
N ASP A 519 19.26 -14.60 15.63
CA ASP A 519 20.40 -14.71 14.71
C ASP A 519 20.15 -13.91 13.43
N TYR A 520 21.24 -13.40 12.84
CA TYR A 520 21.22 -12.88 11.50
C TYR A 520 21.24 -14.05 10.52
N GLY A 521 20.06 -14.52 10.13
CA GLY A 521 19.91 -15.67 9.25
C GLY A 521 18.47 -15.78 8.72
N ASN A 522 18.29 -16.49 7.61
CA ASN A 522 16.99 -16.64 6.94
C ASN A 522 16.17 -17.84 7.45
N ARG A 523 16.55 -18.43 8.60
CA ARG A 523 15.87 -19.62 9.12
C ARG A 523 15.59 -19.51 10.61
N VAL A 524 14.35 -19.78 10.98
CA VAL A 524 13.93 -19.87 12.39
C VAL A 524 13.23 -21.20 12.62
N VAL A 525 13.59 -21.87 13.71
CA VAL A 525 12.97 -23.13 14.13
C VAL A 525 12.30 -22.91 15.50
N THR A 526 11.06 -23.39 15.62
CA THR A 526 10.33 -23.42 16.89
C THR A 526 9.90 -24.85 17.19
N ASP A 527 10.09 -25.28 18.42
CA ASP A 527 9.61 -26.56 18.96
C ASP A 527 8.57 -26.27 20.07
N VAL A 528 7.40 -26.88 19.94
CA VAL A 528 6.29 -26.76 20.88
C VAL A 528 5.89 -28.16 21.34
N LYS A 529 6.03 -28.45 22.62
CA LYS A 529 5.42 -29.63 23.26
C LYS A 529 4.05 -29.21 23.78
N PHE A 530 3.01 -29.95 23.40
CA PHE A 530 1.64 -29.54 23.68
C PHE A 530 0.75 -30.72 24.07
N THR A 531 -0.37 -30.38 24.69
CA THR A 531 -1.53 -31.25 24.90
C THR A 531 -2.78 -30.56 24.35
N LYS A 532 -3.75 -31.34 23.92
CA LYS A 532 -5.06 -30.92 23.44
C LYS A 532 -6.10 -31.97 23.80
N THR A 533 -7.23 -31.55 24.32
CA THR A 533 -8.38 -32.42 24.51
C THR A 533 -9.21 -32.42 23.23
N VAL A 534 -9.60 -33.59 22.76
CA VAL A 534 -10.51 -33.80 21.62
C VAL A 534 -11.84 -34.38 22.12
N ASP A 535 -12.87 -34.31 21.26
CA ASP A 535 -14.21 -34.72 21.64
C ASP A 535 -14.28 -36.25 21.76
N VAL A 536 -14.80 -36.75 22.88
CA VAL A 536 -14.97 -38.17 23.18
C VAL A 536 -16.41 -38.42 23.60
N THR A 537 -17.00 -39.48 23.07
CA THR A 537 -18.26 -40.07 23.52
C THR A 537 -18.00 -41.47 24.08
N ASP A 538 -19.03 -42.20 24.52
CA ASP A 538 -18.88 -43.56 25.10
C ASP A 538 -18.10 -44.54 24.20
N ASP A 539 -18.29 -44.43 22.87
CA ASP A 539 -17.72 -45.35 21.88
C ASP A 539 -16.96 -44.67 20.74
N HIS A 540 -16.91 -43.33 20.68
CA HIS A 540 -16.24 -42.64 19.58
C HIS A 540 -15.31 -41.53 20.05
N ILE A 541 -14.22 -41.27 19.27
CA ILE A 541 -13.34 -40.14 19.42
C ILE A 541 -13.34 -39.34 18.11
N TYR A 542 -13.53 -38.03 18.20
CA TYR A 542 -13.59 -37.12 17.05
C TYR A 542 -12.42 -36.13 17.10
N PHE A 543 -11.61 -36.04 16.06
CA PHE A 543 -10.54 -35.08 16.00
C PHE A 543 -10.19 -34.65 14.58
N ASN A 544 -9.72 -33.43 14.45
CA ASN A 544 -9.16 -32.92 13.21
C ASN A 544 -7.67 -33.29 13.11
N PRO A 545 -7.21 -34.00 12.06
CA PRO A 545 -5.82 -34.38 11.92
C PRO A 545 -4.90 -33.22 11.52
N MET A 546 -5.45 -32.03 11.17
CA MET A 546 -4.71 -30.82 10.78
C MET A 546 -4.34 -29.92 11.98
N ILE A 547 -3.97 -30.50 13.12
CA ILE A 547 -3.63 -29.81 14.37
C ILE A 547 -2.46 -28.82 14.19
N ALA A 548 -1.58 -29.10 13.26
CA ALA A 548 -0.42 -28.24 12.98
C ALA A 548 -0.75 -26.97 12.18
N LEU A 549 -1.97 -26.83 11.67
CA LEU A 549 -2.38 -25.68 10.87
C LEU A 549 -2.72 -24.50 11.78
N ASP A 550 -2.11 -23.33 11.51
CA ASP A 550 -2.34 -22.12 12.30
C ASP A 550 -3.54 -21.29 11.79
N GLU A 551 -3.81 -21.33 10.47
CA GLU A 551 -4.92 -20.62 9.83
C GLU A 551 -6.03 -21.60 9.47
N LYS A 552 -7.23 -21.34 9.97
CA LYS A 552 -8.39 -22.22 9.81
C LYS A 552 -9.49 -21.61 8.96
N ASP A 553 -9.42 -20.32 8.70
CA ASP A 553 -10.47 -19.56 8.02
C ASP A 553 -10.02 -19.07 6.65
N ASN A 554 -11.00 -18.81 5.79
CA ASN A 554 -10.76 -18.19 4.50
C ASN A 554 -10.49 -16.68 4.69
N PRO A 555 -9.31 -16.16 4.31
CA PRO A 555 -9.01 -14.74 4.46
C PRO A 555 -9.81 -13.84 3.49
N PHE A 556 -10.47 -14.43 2.48
CA PHE A 556 -11.26 -13.72 1.47
C PHE A 556 -12.74 -13.75 1.81
N VAL A 557 -13.18 -12.83 2.68
CA VAL A 557 -14.56 -12.79 3.22
C VAL A 557 -15.53 -11.94 2.40
N GLN A 558 -15.02 -10.96 1.63
CA GLN A 558 -15.84 -10.04 0.84
C GLN A 558 -16.61 -10.77 -0.26
N ASP A 559 -17.82 -10.30 -0.60
CA ASP A 559 -18.61 -10.87 -1.71
C ASP A 559 -18.11 -10.40 -3.06
N LYS A 560 -17.59 -9.16 -3.14
CA LYS A 560 -17.06 -8.54 -4.35
C LYS A 560 -15.81 -7.74 -4.01
N ARG A 561 -14.97 -7.54 -5.01
CA ARG A 561 -13.79 -6.66 -4.96
C ARG A 561 -13.77 -5.75 -6.17
N GLU A 562 -13.28 -4.54 -5.94
CA GLU A 562 -13.00 -3.58 -7.01
C GLU A 562 -11.51 -3.54 -7.35
N TYR A 563 -10.65 -3.88 -6.38
CA TYR A 563 -9.19 -3.87 -6.54
C TYR A 563 -8.62 -5.28 -6.65
N PRO A 564 -7.50 -5.45 -7.36
CA PRO A 564 -6.76 -6.72 -7.39
C PRO A 564 -6.38 -7.21 -6.00
N VAL A 565 -6.17 -8.52 -5.87
CA VAL A 565 -5.54 -9.11 -4.67
C VAL A 565 -4.03 -9.12 -4.85
N GLU A 566 -3.32 -8.50 -3.93
CA GLU A 566 -1.86 -8.33 -3.94
C GLU A 566 -1.25 -8.99 -2.71
N LEU A 567 -0.93 -10.27 -2.82
CA LEU A 567 -0.31 -11.01 -1.73
C LEU A 567 1.11 -10.50 -1.45
N PRO A 568 1.58 -10.56 -0.18
CA PRO A 568 2.91 -10.05 0.18
C PRO A 568 4.05 -10.84 -0.44
N CYS A 569 3.84 -12.11 -0.77
CA CYS A 569 4.84 -12.98 -1.38
C CYS A 569 4.20 -14.26 -1.95
N THR A 570 4.92 -14.97 -2.80
CA THR A 570 4.67 -16.39 -3.05
C THR A 570 5.03 -17.18 -1.80
N GLN A 571 4.35 -18.30 -1.56
CA GLN A 571 4.57 -19.08 -0.34
C GLN A 571 4.34 -20.58 -0.54
N VAL A 572 5.07 -21.37 0.25
CA VAL A 572 4.90 -22.81 0.33
C VAL A 572 4.74 -23.21 1.80
N VAL A 573 3.64 -23.89 2.12
CA VAL A 573 3.39 -24.47 3.43
C VAL A 573 3.36 -25.98 3.31
N ASN A 574 4.26 -26.67 4.01
CA ASN A 574 4.31 -28.13 4.07
C ASN A 574 4.03 -28.58 5.50
N ILE A 575 3.16 -29.57 5.67
CA ILE A 575 2.88 -30.19 6.95
C ILE A 575 3.01 -31.71 6.80
N ILE A 576 3.79 -32.31 7.68
CA ILE A 576 3.90 -33.74 7.84
C ILE A 576 3.46 -34.05 9.26
N SER A 577 2.42 -34.85 9.42
CA SER A 577 1.88 -35.24 10.72
C SER A 577 1.76 -36.75 10.82
N ALA A 578 2.12 -37.28 11.99
CA ALA A 578 1.90 -38.66 12.37
C ALA A 578 1.18 -38.68 13.73
N ILE A 579 0.01 -39.29 13.79
CA ILE A 579 -0.85 -39.36 14.97
C ILE A 579 -1.04 -40.84 15.31
N THR A 580 -0.44 -41.29 16.41
CA THR A 580 -0.60 -42.65 16.92
C THR A 580 -1.96 -42.75 17.59
N LEU A 581 -2.74 -43.75 17.21
CA LEU A 581 -4.10 -44.00 17.71
C LEU A 581 -4.06 -44.81 19.03
N PRO A 582 -5.07 -44.67 19.90
CA PRO A 582 -5.20 -45.46 21.11
C PRO A 582 -5.53 -46.92 20.80
N ASP A 583 -5.04 -47.83 21.65
CA ASP A 583 -5.38 -49.25 21.58
C ASP A 583 -6.88 -49.45 21.81
N GLY A 584 -7.48 -50.43 21.15
CA GLY A 584 -8.90 -50.73 21.25
C GLY A 584 -9.83 -49.79 20.46
N TYR A 585 -9.28 -49.01 19.55
CA TYR A 585 -10.06 -48.18 18.61
C TYR A 585 -9.67 -48.49 17.16
N GLU A 586 -10.64 -48.39 16.28
CA GLU A 586 -10.45 -48.47 14.83
C GLU A 586 -10.95 -47.20 14.13
N VAL A 587 -10.47 -46.93 12.93
CA VAL A 587 -10.89 -45.77 12.14
C VAL A 587 -12.22 -46.11 11.46
N GLU A 588 -13.31 -45.43 11.86
CA GLU A 588 -14.63 -45.53 11.23
C GLU A 588 -14.74 -44.57 10.04
N GLU A 589 -14.32 -43.28 10.23
CA GLU A 589 -14.29 -42.29 9.16
C GLU A 589 -12.96 -41.55 9.11
N MET A 590 -12.50 -41.24 7.93
CA MET A 590 -11.26 -40.51 7.70
C MET A 590 -11.40 -39.56 6.49
N PRO A 591 -10.79 -38.36 6.53
CA PRO A 591 -10.75 -37.44 5.39
C PRO A 591 -10.24 -38.15 4.12
N GLN A 592 -10.84 -37.83 2.99
CA GLN A 592 -10.34 -38.34 1.70
C GLN A 592 -9.12 -37.54 1.23
N SER A 593 -8.12 -38.24 0.70
CA SER A 593 -7.00 -37.60 0.02
C SER A 593 -7.48 -36.88 -1.25
N GLY A 594 -6.84 -35.75 -1.58
CA GLY A 594 -7.21 -34.96 -2.74
C GLY A 594 -6.20 -33.90 -3.11
N ALA A 595 -6.43 -33.28 -4.26
CA ALA A 595 -5.66 -32.13 -4.72
C ALA A 595 -6.59 -31.08 -5.31
N LEU A 596 -6.34 -29.84 -4.99
CA LEU A 596 -7.03 -28.66 -5.50
C LEU A 596 -6.03 -27.83 -6.32
N LYS A 597 -6.49 -27.21 -7.39
CA LYS A 597 -5.69 -26.32 -8.21
C LYS A 597 -6.49 -25.07 -8.54
N PHE A 598 -5.83 -23.94 -8.52
CA PHE A 598 -6.36 -22.72 -9.11
C PHE A 598 -6.34 -22.82 -10.64
N ASN A 599 -7.15 -22.06 -11.34
CA ASN A 599 -7.44 -22.19 -12.78
C ASN A 599 -6.20 -22.35 -13.68
N ASP A 600 -5.14 -21.57 -13.43
CA ASP A 600 -3.89 -21.61 -14.19
C ASP A 600 -2.84 -22.59 -13.63
N GLY A 601 -3.16 -23.24 -12.50
CA GLY A 601 -2.25 -24.17 -11.81
C GLY A 601 -1.13 -23.53 -11.03
N THR A 602 -1.03 -22.19 -10.96
CA THR A 602 0.00 -21.47 -10.20
C THR A 602 -0.20 -21.63 -8.69
N CYS A 603 -1.45 -21.81 -8.24
CA CYS A 603 -1.75 -22.15 -6.86
C CYS A 603 -2.31 -23.56 -6.76
N SER A 604 -1.92 -24.30 -5.72
CA SER A 604 -2.36 -25.67 -5.52
C SER A 604 -2.34 -26.07 -4.05
N CYS A 605 -3.24 -26.97 -3.66
CA CYS A 605 -3.24 -27.62 -2.37
C CYS A 605 -3.28 -29.14 -2.57
N GLN A 606 -2.35 -29.86 -1.97
CA GLN A 606 -2.32 -31.30 -1.92
C GLN A 606 -2.54 -31.74 -0.48
N TYR A 607 -3.52 -32.61 -0.27
CA TYR A 607 -3.88 -33.21 1.01
C TYR A 607 -3.90 -34.72 0.86
N LEU A 608 -2.95 -35.39 1.50
CA LEU A 608 -2.86 -36.85 1.52
C LEU A 608 -3.00 -37.31 2.96
N VAL A 609 -3.94 -38.21 3.23
CA VAL A 609 -4.12 -38.82 4.52
C VAL A 609 -4.25 -40.34 4.34
N LYS A 610 -3.60 -41.09 5.21
CA LYS A 610 -3.61 -42.56 5.19
C LYS A 610 -3.44 -43.13 6.58
N LEU A 611 -4.00 -44.30 6.79
CA LEU A 611 -3.73 -45.13 7.95
C LEU A 611 -2.56 -46.08 7.64
N VAL A 612 -1.53 -46.09 8.47
CA VAL A 612 -0.36 -46.97 8.37
C VAL A 612 -0.13 -47.63 9.74
N GLY A 613 -0.47 -48.89 9.85
CA GLY A 613 -0.53 -49.59 11.15
C GLY A 613 -1.57 -48.91 12.06
N ASN A 614 -1.16 -48.43 13.23
CA ASN A 614 -2.00 -47.69 14.16
C ASN A 614 -1.75 -46.19 14.10
N GLN A 615 -1.22 -45.66 12.99
CA GLN A 615 -0.94 -44.24 12.83
C GLN A 615 -1.70 -43.63 11.65
N ILE A 616 -2.33 -42.47 11.89
CA ILE A 616 -2.80 -41.59 10.81
C ILE A 616 -1.66 -40.69 10.39
N GLN A 617 -1.29 -40.77 9.13
CA GLN A 617 -0.27 -39.94 8.52
C GLN A 617 -0.91 -38.92 7.59
N VAL A 618 -0.55 -37.64 7.75
CA VAL A 618 -0.99 -36.53 6.90
C VAL A 618 0.21 -35.91 6.19
N LEU A 619 0.12 -35.74 4.89
CA LEU A 619 1.00 -34.92 4.08
C LEU A 619 0.18 -33.82 3.43
N TYR A 620 0.43 -32.59 3.84
CA TYR A 620 -0.21 -31.40 3.29
C TYR A 620 0.81 -30.49 2.65
N LYS A 621 0.49 -29.98 1.47
CA LYS A 621 1.29 -28.98 0.76
C LYS A 621 0.38 -27.94 0.12
N LEU A 622 0.44 -26.71 0.61
CA LEU A 622 -0.16 -25.54 -0.01
C LEU A 622 0.94 -24.74 -0.72
N ASN A 623 0.76 -24.52 -2.01
CA ASN A 623 1.62 -23.69 -2.84
C ASN A 623 0.84 -22.51 -3.39
N ILE A 624 1.24 -21.29 -3.07
CA ILE A 624 0.74 -20.05 -3.64
C ILE A 624 1.87 -19.44 -4.47
N GLY A 625 1.91 -19.78 -5.76
CA GLY A 625 3.00 -19.45 -6.67
C GLY A 625 2.83 -18.10 -7.39
N ARG A 626 1.75 -17.36 -7.09
CA ARG A 626 1.42 -16.07 -7.71
C ARG A 626 1.05 -15.06 -6.63
N GLN A 627 1.43 -13.79 -6.83
CA GLN A 627 1.19 -12.72 -5.86
C GLN A 627 0.03 -11.80 -6.26
N PHE A 628 -0.22 -11.65 -7.55
CA PHE A 628 -1.20 -10.71 -8.09
C PHE A 628 -2.36 -11.46 -8.74
N PHE A 629 -3.60 -11.12 -8.37
CA PHE A 629 -4.82 -11.65 -8.96
C PHE A 629 -5.74 -10.49 -9.31
N GLU A 630 -6.19 -10.42 -10.55
CA GLU A 630 -7.14 -9.40 -11.00
C GLU A 630 -8.44 -9.44 -10.18
N ALA A 631 -9.12 -8.30 -10.05
CA ALA A 631 -10.40 -8.23 -9.35
C ALA A 631 -11.45 -9.21 -9.92
N SER A 632 -11.40 -9.46 -11.23
CA SER A 632 -12.24 -10.44 -11.93
C SER A 632 -11.98 -11.90 -11.54
N GLU A 633 -10.77 -12.22 -11.05
CA GLU A 633 -10.37 -13.55 -10.60
C GLU A 633 -10.72 -13.81 -9.12
N TYR A 634 -11.14 -12.77 -8.41
CA TYR A 634 -11.41 -12.85 -6.98
C TYR A 634 -12.43 -13.94 -6.57
N PRO A 635 -13.56 -14.13 -7.29
CA PRO A 635 -14.50 -15.21 -6.96
C PRO A 635 -13.84 -16.59 -7.00
N ASP A 636 -13.00 -16.86 -8.00
CA ASP A 636 -12.31 -18.14 -8.14
C ASP A 636 -11.25 -18.31 -7.04
N LEU A 637 -10.52 -17.24 -6.69
CA LEU A 637 -9.56 -17.26 -5.59
C LEU A 637 -10.25 -17.54 -4.24
N LYS A 638 -11.37 -16.86 -3.96
CA LYS A 638 -12.20 -17.08 -2.76
C LYS A 638 -12.66 -18.53 -2.70
N ASN A 639 -13.16 -19.10 -3.81
CA ASN A 639 -13.63 -20.48 -3.89
C ASN A 639 -12.47 -21.48 -3.70
N PHE A 640 -11.30 -21.22 -4.28
CA PHE A 640 -10.11 -22.04 -4.07
C PHE A 640 -9.74 -22.12 -2.58
N TYR A 641 -9.64 -20.97 -1.90
CA TYR A 641 -9.34 -20.94 -0.46
C TYR A 641 -10.45 -21.55 0.38
N GLN A 642 -11.71 -21.38 -0.02
CA GLN A 642 -12.84 -22.00 0.68
C GLN A 642 -12.75 -23.54 0.61
N ALA A 643 -12.46 -24.08 -0.55
CA ALA A 643 -12.28 -25.53 -0.74
C ALA A 643 -11.06 -26.05 0.06
N VAL A 644 -9.98 -25.26 0.17
CA VAL A 644 -8.83 -25.60 1.01
C VAL A 644 -9.24 -25.65 2.49
N VAL A 645 -9.99 -24.66 2.97
CA VAL A 645 -10.47 -24.58 4.37
C VAL A 645 -11.42 -25.76 4.67
N GLU A 646 -12.37 -26.04 3.81
CA GLU A 646 -13.29 -27.17 3.96
C GLU A 646 -12.54 -28.50 4.06
N LYS A 647 -11.50 -28.65 3.24
CA LYS A 647 -10.65 -29.84 3.29
C LYS A 647 -9.86 -29.94 4.59
N ASN A 648 -9.32 -28.84 5.08
CA ASN A 648 -8.55 -28.77 6.31
C ASN A 648 -9.40 -28.99 7.58
N ASN A 649 -10.72 -28.77 7.50
CA ASN A 649 -11.65 -28.93 8.63
C ASN A 649 -12.30 -30.31 8.72
N GLN A 650 -11.95 -31.26 7.83
CA GLN A 650 -12.48 -32.62 7.89
C GLN A 650 -11.96 -33.36 9.13
N MET A 651 -12.83 -34.16 9.72
CA MET A 651 -12.57 -34.88 10.96
C MET A 651 -12.22 -36.35 10.69
N VAL A 652 -11.52 -36.94 11.64
CA VAL A 652 -11.35 -38.37 11.81
C VAL A 652 -12.33 -38.85 12.88
N VAL A 653 -12.99 -39.96 12.66
CA VAL A 653 -13.84 -40.63 13.65
C VAL A 653 -13.22 -41.98 13.97
N LEU A 654 -12.93 -42.21 15.25
CA LEU A 654 -12.51 -43.50 15.76
C LEU A 654 -13.67 -44.13 16.52
N LYS A 655 -13.85 -45.44 16.36
CA LYS A 655 -14.83 -46.27 17.06
C LYS A 655 -14.13 -47.27 17.96
N LYS A 656 -14.64 -47.44 19.16
CA LYS A 656 -14.14 -48.42 20.10
C LYS A 656 -14.45 -49.84 19.60
N VAL A 657 -13.42 -50.67 19.53
CA VAL A 657 -13.56 -52.09 19.19
C VAL A 657 -14.15 -52.83 20.41
N GLN A 658 -15.24 -53.57 20.20
CA GLN A 658 -15.92 -54.36 21.25
C GLN A 658 -15.09 -55.55 21.68
#